data_07138ed77b11927a06d4666c985e255a
#
_entry.id   07138ed77b11927a06d4666c985e255a
#
_cell.length_a   1.000
_cell.length_b   1.000
_cell.length_c   1.000
_cell.angle_alpha   90.00
_cell.angle_beta   90.00
_cell.angle_gamma   90.00
#
_symmetry.space_group_name_H-M   'P 1'
#
loop_
_entity.id
_entity.type
_entity.pdbx_description
1 polymer ?
#
loop_
_entity_poly.entity_id
_entity_poly.type
_entity_poly.pdbx_seq_one_letter_code
_entity_poly.pdbx_strand_id
1 'polypeptide(L)'
;MNRPKILTTLGPVSLNSEIIKKISDRGVDYFRINMSHTSIDELKQHIETIRKFSDTPICIDSEGAQVRTGLMTENTVYRDRERVILLPGNAMGESNKMGLWPSDIFSQLKPGDILTVDFDSLLLSVTTVTENQAEAIILNGGSVGTNKAVTLFPPVSLPPLSEKDISAVKIGLEYGIKDFALSFTNSADDVLELRKIVGDDSSIISKIESKNGVNNLESILQVSDAILIDRGDLSREIPFENIPFLQKMIINKAKDFNKDVYVATNLLESMMTNSKPTRAEVNDVMNTLLDGATGLVLAAETAIGEQPVAAVDILRSLILRYTASHSGYQMSDLLEHQNLLLPEMHGIESGLHHRKVNDISLPSKYTEQVETLEIDENTFLDVIQIAQGVYAPLNGFMNLDDLEGVLNNYKLSDGQVWTLPIILQINEEKWRSLKEGMTVSLKFEGSLESQMVLKISELYKIDLESVSKRWFGTKDIQHPGVERLMALGAYVVAGEIKHYNYEKILNSHYFLTPQQTRMIFSIKGWSRIVAFHTRNVPHKAHEYLMKQAMERTNADGLLIQPVVGPKKKGDFVAEAILGAYDIFIESCLPGALLCTFSTYSRYSGPREAVFTALCRKNYGCTHFIVGRDHTGVGDYYKQISNNELFDKLGDIGIEIVYFDKVGYSKSLRKMVEKDGQKQNDDIESISGTKIRDALLNGNTIPNTFIRKNIMDFLKDRMDSDNPVFVE
;
A
#
# COMPACT_ATOMS: atom_id res chain seq x y z
N MET A 1 15.06 -15.57 -8.70
CA MET A 1 15.45 -14.23 -9.21
C MET A 1 15.28 -13.24 -8.08
N ASN A 2 16.24 -12.35 -7.86
CA ASN A 2 16.04 -11.29 -6.87
C ASN A 2 14.97 -10.32 -7.38
N ARG A 3 14.18 -9.74 -6.48
CA ARG A 3 13.21 -8.69 -6.80
C ARG A 3 13.95 -7.48 -7.41
N PRO A 4 13.51 -6.90 -8.54
CA PRO A 4 14.05 -5.64 -9.04
C PRO A 4 13.98 -4.54 -7.99
N LYS A 5 15.07 -3.77 -7.86
CA LYS A 5 15.21 -2.70 -6.87
C LYS A 5 14.48 -1.43 -7.32
N ILE A 6 14.04 -0.61 -6.37
CA ILE A 6 13.41 0.69 -6.61
C ILE A 6 14.27 1.78 -5.97
N LEU A 7 14.73 2.72 -6.79
CA LEU A 7 15.35 3.96 -6.36
C LEU A 7 14.34 5.10 -6.50
N THR A 8 14.16 5.90 -5.47
CA THR A 8 13.28 7.08 -5.52
C THR A 8 14.07 8.35 -5.27
N THR A 9 13.99 9.29 -6.21
CA THR A 9 14.61 10.60 -6.04
C THR A 9 13.74 11.46 -5.14
N LEU A 10 14.32 11.96 -4.05
CA LEU A 10 13.65 12.89 -3.17
C LEU A 10 13.92 14.33 -3.60
N GLY A 11 12.91 15.17 -3.51
CA GLY A 11 12.96 16.57 -3.89
C GLY A 11 11.89 17.40 -3.16
N PRO A 12 11.58 18.61 -3.63
CA PRO A 12 10.71 19.56 -2.91
C PRO A 12 9.37 19.00 -2.45
N VAL A 13 8.76 18.08 -3.24
CA VAL A 13 7.45 17.51 -2.89
C VAL A 13 7.59 16.37 -1.87
N SER A 14 8.68 15.60 -1.93
CA SER A 14 8.83 14.37 -1.14
C SER A 14 9.74 14.51 0.09
N LEU A 15 10.52 15.58 0.23
CA LEU A 15 11.40 15.85 1.38
C LEU A 15 10.63 16.35 2.60
N ASN A 16 9.63 15.60 3.03
CA ASN A 16 8.86 15.86 4.25
C ASN A 16 8.57 14.55 4.99
N SER A 17 8.25 14.67 6.28
CA SER A 17 8.06 13.52 7.17
C SER A 17 6.99 12.54 6.71
N GLU A 18 5.91 13.03 6.13
CA GLU A 18 4.77 12.20 5.72
C GLU A 18 5.14 11.35 4.50
N ILE A 19 5.67 11.99 3.45
CA ILE A 19 5.98 11.30 2.20
C ILE A 19 7.18 10.37 2.35
N ILE A 20 8.24 10.78 3.08
CA ILE A 20 9.40 9.92 3.36
C ILE A 20 8.95 8.61 4.02
N LYS A 21 8.13 8.69 5.07
CA LYS A 21 7.61 7.50 5.76
C LYS A 21 6.76 6.64 4.84
N LYS A 22 5.81 7.25 4.11
CA LYS A 22 4.94 6.52 3.18
C LYS A 22 5.72 5.78 2.10
N ILE A 23 6.74 6.40 1.52
CA ILE A 23 7.59 5.77 0.50
C ILE A 23 8.47 4.69 1.13
N SER A 24 9.08 4.96 2.30
CA SER A 24 9.88 3.98 3.03
C SER A 24 9.09 2.72 3.39
N ASP A 25 7.87 2.88 3.94
CA ASP A 25 6.98 1.76 4.30
C ASP A 25 6.56 0.89 3.11
N ARG A 26 6.73 1.40 1.90
CA ARG A 26 6.51 0.66 0.65
C ARG A 26 7.71 -0.18 0.22
N GLY A 27 8.79 -0.12 0.99
CA GLY A 27 9.98 -0.94 0.79
C GLY A 27 10.75 -0.58 -0.47
N VAL A 28 10.96 0.72 -0.71
CA VAL A 28 11.95 1.20 -1.69
C VAL A 28 13.35 0.86 -1.21
N ASP A 29 14.27 0.57 -2.13
CA ASP A 29 15.60 0.10 -1.79
C ASP A 29 16.58 1.25 -1.53
N TYR A 30 16.39 2.39 -2.20
CA TYR A 30 17.22 3.59 -2.03
C TYR A 30 16.45 4.88 -2.15
N PHE A 31 16.82 5.87 -1.34
CA PHE A 31 16.53 7.27 -1.58
C PHE A 31 17.69 7.94 -2.30
N ARG A 32 17.43 8.52 -3.47
CA ARG A 32 18.42 9.22 -4.28
C ARG A 32 18.34 10.72 -4.01
N ILE A 33 19.50 11.35 -3.73
CA ILE A 33 19.67 12.81 -3.67
C ILE A 33 20.44 13.22 -4.91
N ASN A 34 19.82 14.02 -5.78
CA ASN A 34 20.44 14.48 -7.02
C ASN A 34 21.15 15.82 -6.80
N MET A 35 22.47 15.82 -6.91
CA MET A 35 23.30 17.01 -6.69
C MET A 35 23.14 18.07 -7.78
N SER A 36 22.60 17.75 -8.96
CA SER A 36 22.27 18.76 -9.98
C SER A 36 21.22 19.78 -9.50
N HIS A 37 20.42 19.43 -8.52
CA HIS A 37 19.32 20.24 -7.98
C HIS A 37 19.44 20.49 -6.46
N THR A 38 20.55 20.11 -5.84
CA THR A 38 20.77 20.21 -4.40
C THR A 38 22.08 20.97 -4.16
N SER A 39 22.05 22.01 -3.35
CA SER A 39 23.28 22.71 -2.91
C SER A 39 23.97 21.90 -1.79
N ILE A 40 25.23 22.24 -1.49
CA ILE A 40 26.00 21.57 -0.44
C ILE A 40 25.37 21.79 0.94
N ASP A 41 24.81 22.96 1.20
CA ASP A 41 24.14 23.25 2.48
C ASP A 41 22.84 22.49 2.62
N GLU A 42 22.05 22.37 1.55
CA GLU A 42 20.81 21.58 1.51
C GLU A 42 21.08 20.09 1.66
N LEU A 43 22.20 19.56 1.12
CA LEU A 43 22.53 18.14 1.19
C LEU A 43 22.55 17.63 2.64
N LYS A 44 23.21 18.35 3.55
CA LYS A 44 23.26 17.97 4.97
C LYS A 44 21.86 17.92 5.58
N GLN A 45 21.07 18.93 5.30
CA GLN A 45 19.69 19.05 5.80
C GLN A 45 18.78 17.93 5.24
N HIS A 46 18.97 17.58 3.96
CA HIS A 46 18.23 16.46 3.33
C HIS A 46 18.58 15.12 3.98
N ILE A 47 19.88 14.83 4.18
CA ILE A 47 20.34 13.59 4.83
C ILE A 47 19.76 13.48 6.25
N GLU A 48 19.85 14.54 7.04
CA GLU A 48 19.31 14.57 8.42
C GLU A 48 17.80 14.39 8.44
N THR A 49 17.09 15.03 7.49
CA THR A 49 15.64 14.87 7.35
C THR A 49 15.25 13.46 7.01
N ILE A 50 15.91 12.83 6.04
CA ILE A 50 15.63 11.44 5.63
C ILE A 50 15.86 10.51 6.82
N ARG A 51 17.01 10.57 7.48
CA ARG A 51 17.39 9.69 8.60
C ARG A 51 16.51 9.84 9.83
N LYS A 52 15.91 10.98 10.02
CA LYS A 52 14.94 11.20 11.10
C LYS A 52 13.68 10.37 10.94
N PHE A 53 13.31 10.00 9.71
CA PHE A 53 12.02 9.40 9.40
C PHE A 53 12.13 8.04 8.68
N SER A 54 13.33 7.63 8.28
CA SER A 54 13.57 6.37 7.55
C SER A 54 15.00 5.88 7.69
N ASP A 55 15.16 4.54 7.74
CA ASP A 55 16.44 3.84 7.67
C ASP A 55 16.77 3.40 6.23
N THR A 56 15.96 3.75 5.23
CA THR A 56 16.22 3.43 3.82
C THR A 56 17.59 4.00 3.41
N PRO A 57 18.47 3.20 2.78
CA PRO A 57 19.77 3.65 2.29
C PRO A 57 19.67 4.88 1.39
N ILE A 58 20.66 5.77 1.50
CA ILE A 58 20.74 6.99 0.70
C ILE A 58 21.82 6.80 -0.37
N CYS A 59 21.51 7.11 -1.63
CA CYS A 59 22.44 7.21 -2.73
C CYS A 59 22.63 8.70 -3.10
N ILE A 60 23.88 9.18 -3.05
CA ILE A 60 24.23 10.52 -3.52
C ILE A 60 24.61 10.42 -4.99
N ASP A 61 23.88 11.15 -5.84
CA ASP A 61 24.09 11.19 -7.28
C ASP A 61 24.77 12.50 -7.68
N SER A 62 25.99 12.39 -8.20
CA SER A 62 26.83 13.53 -8.56
C SER A 62 26.18 14.39 -9.66
N GLU A 63 26.53 15.68 -9.71
CA GLU A 63 26.18 16.55 -10.83
C GLU A 63 26.91 16.14 -12.10
N GLY A 64 28.17 15.74 -11.96
CA GLY A 64 29.03 15.22 -13.02
C GLY A 64 29.56 16.25 -13.97
N ALA A 65 30.35 15.77 -14.92
CA ALA A 65 31.07 16.54 -15.93
C ALA A 65 30.11 17.01 -17.04
N GLN A 66 29.45 18.14 -16.87
CA GLN A 66 28.50 18.68 -17.84
C GLN A 66 28.72 20.18 -18.06
N VAL A 67 28.61 20.61 -19.32
CA VAL A 67 28.57 22.04 -19.66
C VAL A 67 27.13 22.54 -19.45
N ARG A 68 26.99 23.71 -18.81
CA ARG A 68 25.68 24.31 -18.52
C ARG A 68 25.67 25.80 -18.83
N THR A 69 24.48 26.34 -19.08
CA THR A 69 24.29 27.80 -19.17
C THR A 69 24.46 28.42 -17.79
N GLY A 70 25.04 29.62 -17.76
CA GLY A 70 25.11 30.48 -16.57
C GLY A 70 23.73 31.01 -16.15
N LEU A 71 23.75 32.08 -15.35
CA LEU A 71 22.53 32.78 -14.96
C LEU A 71 21.87 33.41 -16.19
N MET A 72 20.56 33.27 -16.34
CA MET A 72 19.82 33.83 -17.46
C MET A 72 18.69 34.74 -16.92
N THR A 73 18.43 35.86 -17.64
CA THR A 73 17.20 36.63 -17.37
C THR A 73 15.98 35.84 -17.77
N GLU A 74 14.89 36.00 -17.02
CA GLU A 74 13.63 35.30 -17.31
C GLU A 74 13.16 35.55 -18.75
N ASN A 75 12.70 34.48 -19.41
CA ASN A 75 12.19 34.52 -20.80
C ASN A 75 13.18 35.03 -21.86
N THR A 76 14.49 34.79 -21.69
CA THR A 76 15.48 35.11 -22.75
C THR A 76 15.21 34.25 -23.97
N VAL A 77 14.94 34.88 -25.09
CA VAL A 77 14.66 34.24 -26.38
C VAL A 77 15.72 34.66 -27.36
N TYR A 78 16.32 33.67 -28.02
CA TYR A 78 17.29 33.87 -29.11
C TYR A 78 16.61 33.59 -30.45
N ARG A 79 16.98 34.35 -31.50
CA ARG A 79 16.39 34.21 -32.84
C ARG A 79 17.41 33.73 -33.86
N ASP A 80 16.92 33.06 -34.88
CA ASP A 80 17.75 32.59 -36.02
C ASP A 80 18.60 33.73 -36.58
N ARG A 81 19.87 33.40 -36.87
CA ARG A 81 20.89 34.28 -37.42
C ARG A 81 21.35 35.42 -36.52
N GLU A 82 20.83 35.56 -35.32
CA GLU A 82 21.42 36.49 -34.34
C GLU A 82 22.80 36.01 -33.89
N ARG A 83 23.64 36.95 -33.46
CA ARG A 83 24.96 36.66 -32.86
C ARG A 83 24.81 36.71 -31.33
N VAL A 84 25.43 35.75 -30.69
CA VAL A 84 25.52 35.69 -29.22
C VAL A 84 26.97 35.61 -28.78
N ILE A 85 27.31 36.35 -27.73
CA ILE A 85 28.60 36.30 -27.07
C ILE A 85 28.53 35.25 -25.97
N LEU A 86 29.35 34.23 -26.06
CA LEU A 86 29.53 33.21 -25.05
C LEU A 86 30.57 33.69 -24.03
N LEU A 87 30.23 33.72 -22.76
CA LEU A 87 31.07 34.22 -21.68
C LEU A 87 31.42 33.08 -20.71
N PRO A 88 32.65 33.03 -20.17
CA PRO A 88 33.02 32.01 -19.19
C PRO A 88 32.31 32.22 -17.85
N GLY A 89 31.90 31.11 -17.24
CA GLY A 89 31.34 31.09 -15.89
C GLY A 89 29.85 31.48 -15.80
N ASN A 90 29.42 31.86 -14.61
CA ASN A 90 28.04 32.23 -14.28
C ASN A 90 27.71 33.69 -14.70
N ALA A 91 28.24 34.16 -15.80
CA ALA A 91 27.88 35.48 -16.32
C ALA A 91 26.37 35.55 -16.62
N MET A 92 25.75 36.71 -16.32
CA MET A 92 24.34 36.93 -16.61
C MET A 92 24.11 36.93 -18.13
N GLY A 93 23.27 36.01 -18.59
CA GLY A 93 22.83 35.88 -19.96
C GLY A 93 21.66 36.81 -20.28
N GLU A 94 21.72 37.38 -21.48
CA GLU A 94 20.73 38.27 -22.10
C GLU A 94 20.54 37.88 -23.56
N SER A 95 19.66 38.54 -24.28
CA SER A 95 19.40 38.24 -25.71
C SER A 95 20.61 38.18 -26.64
N ASN A 96 21.72 38.78 -26.25
CA ASN A 96 22.98 38.77 -27.04
C ASN A 96 24.19 38.19 -26.29
N LYS A 97 24.00 37.64 -25.11
CA LYS A 97 25.05 37.07 -24.26
C LYS A 97 24.56 35.83 -23.55
N MET A 98 25.42 34.83 -23.38
CA MET A 98 25.16 33.59 -22.63
C MET A 98 26.42 33.20 -21.84
N GLY A 99 26.28 33.01 -20.55
CA GLY A 99 27.31 32.39 -19.73
C GLY A 99 27.36 30.88 -19.98
N LEU A 100 28.58 30.31 -20.01
CA LEU A 100 28.79 28.85 -20.06
C LEU A 100 29.74 28.43 -18.94
N TRP A 101 29.34 27.40 -18.23
CA TRP A 101 30.06 26.84 -17.09
C TRP A 101 30.31 25.32 -17.32
N PRO A 102 31.47 24.75 -16.97
CA PRO A 102 32.66 25.41 -16.37
C PRO A 102 33.45 26.25 -17.38
N SER A 103 34.20 27.21 -16.84
CA SER A 103 34.94 28.17 -17.67
C SER A 103 36.04 27.54 -18.53
N ASP A 104 36.57 26.39 -18.11
CA ASP A 104 37.70 25.70 -18.75
C ASP A 104 37.40 25.23 -20.17
N ILE A 105 36.09 25.11 -20.52
CA ILE A 105 35.68 24.72 -21.89
C ILE A 105 36.17 25.72 -22.95
N PHE A 106 36.31 27.01 -22.59
CA PHE A 106 36.70 28.04 -23.55
C PHE A 106 38.10 27.81 -24.17
N SER A 107 38.99 27.15 -23.46
CA SER A 107 40.28 26.71 -23.98
C SER A 107 40.20 25.61 -25.05
N GLN A 108 39.08 24.91 -25.12
CA GLN A 108 38.83 23.78 -26.01
C GLN A 108 37.95 24.16 -27.21
N LEU A 109 37.16 25.25 -27.11
CA LEU A 109 36.28 25.71 -28.18
C LEU A 109 37.05 26.13 -29.42
N LYS A 110 36.50 25.86 -30.61
CA LYS A 110 37.03 26.23 -31.91
C LYS A 110 35.95 26.81 -32.82
N PRO A 111 36.31 27.70 -33.73
CA PRO A 111 35.40 28.11 -34.80
C PRO A 111 34.89 26.88 -35.58
N GLY A 112 33.56 26.82 -35.77
CA GLY A 112 32.89 25.70 -36.42
C GLY A 112 32.29 24.69 -35.45
N ASP A 113 32.59 24.76 -34.14
CA ASP A 113 31.95 23.90 -33.14
C ASP A 113 30.45 24.23 -33.05
N ILE A 114 29.66 23.19 -32.83
CA ILE A 114 28.22 23.28 -32.70
C ILE A 114 27.86 23.04 -31.24
N LEU A 115 26.94 23.86 -30.72
CA LEU A 115 26.37 23.72 -29.39
C LEU A 115 24.86 23.55 -29.49
N THR A 116 24.33 22.56 -28.79
CA THR A 116 22.89 22.45 -28.50
C THR A 116 22.61 22.76 -27.04
N VAL A 117 21.51 23.45 -26.76
CA VAL A 117 21.12 23.86 -25.41
C VAL A 117 19.74 23.34 -25.11
N ASP A 118 19.55 22.75 -23.93
CA ASP A 118 18.25 22.33 -23.36
C ASP A 118 17.44 21.45 -24.34
N PHE A 119 17.95 20.24 -24.68
CA PHE A 119 17.30 19.28 -25.58
C PHE A 119 16.94 19.90 -26.96
N ASP A 120 17.91 20.55 -27.61
CA ASP A 120 17.74 21.17 -28.93
C ASP A 120 16.82 22.41 -28.97
N SER A 121 16.51 23.00 -27.81
CA SER A 121 15.77 24.25 -27.75
C SER A 121 16.50 25.40 -28.44
N LEU A 122 17.83 25.35 -28.46
CA LEU A 122 18.70 26.33 -29.15
C LEU A 122 19.84 25.61 -29.79
N LEU A 123 20.18 25.98 -31.04
CA LEU A 123 21.32 25.48 -31.79
C LEU A 123 22.22 26.65 -32.23
N LEU A 124 23.53 26.55 -31.92
CA LEU A 124 24.50 27.60 -32.27
C LEU A 124 25.73 26.99 -32.97
N SER A 125 26.42 27.84 -33.75
CA SER A 125 27.74 27.54 -34.27
C SER A 125 28.74 28.61 -33.85
N VAL A 126 29.84 28.18 -33.27
CA VAL A 126 30.94 29.07 -32.85
C VAL A 126 31.60 29.69 -34.09
N THR A 127 31.73 31.02 -34.10
CA THR A 127 32.33 31.74 -35.23
C THR A 127 33.75 32.23 -34.92
N THR A 128 33.96 32.71 -33.70
CA THR A 128 35.30 33.20 -33.25
C THR A 128 35.51 32.80 -31.80
N VAL A 129 36.74 32.57 -31.40
CA VAL A 129 37.15 32.26 -30.03
C VAL A 129 38.34 33.15 -29.66
N THR A 130 38.26 33.74 -28.46
CA THR A 130 39.35 34.49 -27.84
C THR A 130 39.65 33.93 -26.46
N GLU A 131 40.65 34.39 -25.76
CA GLU A 131 41.00 33.90 -24.40
C GLU A 131 39.87 34.04 -23.39
N ASN A 132 39.01 35.05 -23.57
CA ASN A 132 38.00 35.41 -22.53
C ASN A 132 36.55 35.32 -23.02
N GLN A 133 36.29 34.99 -24.28
CA GLN A 133 34.94 34.86 -24.83
C GLN A 133 34.95 34.13 -26.17
N ALA A 134 33.81 33.65 -26.58
CA ALA A 134 33.56 33.18 -27.93
C ALA A 134 32.34 33.88 -28.52
N GLU A 135 32.30 34.03 -29.84
CA GLU A 135 31.07 34.45 -30.53
C GLU A 135 30.47 33.26 -31.27
N ALA A 136 29.18 33.18 -31.26
CA ALA A 136 28.42 32.16 -31.98
C ALA A 136 27.27 32.78 -32.77
N ILE A 137 26.88 32.12 -33.84
CA ILE A 137 25.67 32.44 -34.61
C ILE A 137 24.57 31.42 -34.26
N ILE A 138 23.34 31.91 -34.06
CA ILE A 138 22.18 31.09 -33.82
C ILE A 138 21.74 30.42 -35.12
N LEU A 139 21.71 29.10 -35.15
CA LEU A 139 21.25 28.29 -36.28
C LEU A 139 19.79 27.94 -36.18
N ASN A 140 19.33 27.68 -34.95
CA ASN A 140 17.92 27.50 -34.63
C ASN A 140 17.63 28.21 -33.29
N GLY A 141 16.73 29.16 -33.32
CA GLY A 141 16.37 29.99 -32.18
C GLY A 141 15.44 29.28 -31.19
N GLY A 142 15.45 29.78 -29.96
CA GLY A 142 14.62 29.25 -28.90
C GLY A 142 14.75 30.00 -27.57
N SER A 143 14.05 29.58 -26.57
CA SER A 143 14.15 30.12 -25.21
C SER A 143 15.15 29.31 -24.37
N VAL A 144 15.93 30.00 -23.56
CA VAL A 144 16.95 29.38 -22.70
C VAL A 144 16.81 29.89 -21.29
N GLY A 145 16.81 28.97 -20.31
CA GLY A 145 16.81 29.26 -18.88
C GLY A 145 18.19 29.12 -18.23
N THR A 146 18.25 29.44 -16.95
CA THR A 146 19.41 29.26 -16.08
C THR A 146 19.74 27.79 -15.88
N ASN A 147 21.03 27.46 -15.81
CA ASN A 147 21.56 26.11 -15.49
C ASN A 147 21.08 25.01 -16.43
N LYS A 148 20.89 25.33 -17.73
CA LYS A 148 20.48 24.38 -18.75
C LYS A 148 21.67 23.66 -19.33
N ALA A 149 21.51 22.37 -19.61
CA ALA A 149 22.58 21.57 -20.17
C ALA A 149 22.98 22.01 -21.61
N VAL A 150 24.27 21.98 -21.91
CA VAL A 150 24.83 22.31 -23.20
C VAL A 150 25.67 21.15 -23.72
N THR A 151 25.32 20.65 -24.90
CA THR A 151 26.06 19.58 -25.56
C THR A 151 26.92 20.20 -26.68
N LEU A 152 28.21 19.84 -26.75
CA LEU A 152 29.16 20.35 -27.74
C LEU A 152 29.53 19.27 -28.75
N PHE A 153 29.64 19.68 -30.00
CA PHE A 153 30.11 18.86 -31.10
C PHE A 153 31.31 19.55 -31.81
N PRO A 154 32.54 19.01 -31.72
CA PRO A 154 32.92 17.79 -30.99
C PRO A 154 32.84 17.95 -29.47
N PRO A 155 32.72 16.83 -28.70
CA PRO A 155 32.67 16.87 -27.27
C PRO A 155 33.96 17.41 -26.64
N VAL A 156 33.81 18.13 -25.52
CA VAL A 156 34.93 18.63 -24.72
C VAL A 156 35.27 17.66 -23.59
N SER A 157 36.55 17.69 -23.17
CA SER A 157 36.99 16.91 -22.01
C SER A 157 36.76 17.69 -20.73
N LEU A 158 36.08 17.07 -19.75
CA LEU A 158 35.80 17.64 -18.44
C LEU A 158 36.29 16.68 -17.34
N PRO A 159 36.71 17.19 -16.17
CA PRO A 159 36.95 16.34 -15.01
C PRO A 159 35.67 15.57 -14.65
N PRO A 160 35.75 14.27 -14.23
CA PRO A 160 34.57 13.48 -13.94
C PRO A 160 33.80 13.97 -12.71
N LEU A 161 34.45 14.66 -11.79
CA LEU A 161 33.88 15.22 -10.55
C LEU A 161 34.15 16.72 -10.47
N SER A 162 33.13 17.48 -10.21
CA SER A 162 33.23 18.91 -9.86
C SER A 162 33.71 19.07 -8.39
N GLU A 163 34.15 20.27 -8.00
CA GLU A 163 34.46 20.59 -6.61
C GLU A 163 33.23 20.37 -5.68
N LYS A 164 32.05 20.63 -6.21
CA LYS A 164 30.77 20.37 -5.54
C LYS A 164 30.56 18.89 -5.30
N ASP A 165 30.84 18.05 -6.32
CA ASP A 165 30.70 16.59 -6.20
C ASP A 165 31.67 16.01 -5.17
N ILE A 166 32.94 16.46 -5.21
CA ILE A 166 33.94 16.04 -4.23
C ILE A 166 33.50 16.42 -2.80
N SER A 167 32.93 17.61 -2.64
CA SER A 167 32.40 18.08 -1.34
C SER A 167 31.18 17.26 -0.90
N ALA A 168 30.26 16.96 -1.82
CA ALA A 168 29.08 16.15 -1.55
C ALA A 168 29.45 14.72 -1.15
N VAL A 169 30.40 14.10 -1.84
CA VAL A 169 30.91 12.75 -1.52
C VAL A 169 31.54 12.72 -0.13
N LYS A 170 32.38 13.71 0.23
CA LYS A 170 32.98 13.81 1.56
C LYS A 170 31.94 13.94 2.65
N ILE A 171 30.92 14.79 2.47
CA ILE A 171 29.79 14.90 3.39
C ILE A 171 29.05 13.57 3.51
N GLY A 172 28.77 12.89 2.38
CA GLY A 172 28.16 11.57 2.39
C GLY A 172 28.92 10.56 3.25
N LEU A 173 30.24 10.51 3.09
CA LEU A 173 31.12 9.64 3.90
C LEU A 173 31.11 10.00 5.40
N GLU A 174 31.10 11.29 5.74
CA GLU A 174 30.97 11.76 7.15
C GLU A 174 29.66 11.28 7.77
N TYR A 175 28.58 11.24 7.01
CA TYR A 175 27.30 10.68 7.43
C TYR A 175 27.22 9.14 7.25
N GLY A 176 28.29 8.45 6.84
CA GLY A 176 28.32 6.99 6.65
C GLY A 176 27.48 6.47 5.50
N ILE A 177 27.24 7.31 4.48
CA ILE A 177 26.63 6.90 3.20
C ILE A 177 27.66 6.11 2.42
N LYS A 178 27.21 5.01 1.80
CA LYS A 178 28.08 4.09 1.07
C LYS A 178 27.73 3.95 -0.41
N ASP A 179 26.63 4.51 -0.85
CA ASP A 179 26.11 4.36 -2.21
C ASP A 179 26.24 5.70 -2.95
N PHE A 180 26.98 5.70 -4.05
CA PHE A 180 27.27 6.89 -4.86
C PHE A 180 26.98 6.59 -6.33
N ALA A 181 26.28 7.50 -7.02
CA ALA A 181 26.10 7.43 -8.45
C ALA A 181 26.98 8.48 -9.13
N LEU A 182 27.76 8.05 -10.12
CA LEU A 182 28.65 8.90 -10.88
C LEU A 182 28.01 9.29 -12.21
N SER A 183 27.57 10.54 -12.34
CA SER A 183 26.99 11.08 -13.55
C SER A 183 28.02 11.24 -14.67
N PHE A 184 27.59 11.07 -15.92
CA PHE A 184 28.43 11.21 -17.13
C PHE A 184 29.74 10.41 -17.09
N THR A 185 29.63 9.14 -16.63
CA THR A 185 30.77 8.22 -16.65
C THR A 185 31.17 7.94 -18.09
N ASN A 186 32.34 8.46 -18.51
CA ASN A 186 32.88 8.34 -19.87
C ASN A 186 33.97 7.28 -20.00
N SER A 187 34.64 6.92 -18.91
CA SER A 187 35.75 5.96 -18.91
C SER A 187 35.86 5.20 -17.58
N ALA A 188 36.65 4.12 -17.57
CA ALA A 188 37.03 3.42 -16.36
C ALA A 188 37.80 4.31 -15.36
N ASP A 189 38.60 5.23 -15.87
CA ASP A 189 39.40 6.14 -15.04
C ASP A 189 38.51 7.07 -14.20
N ASP A 190 37.38 7.50 -14.74
CA ASP A 190 36.39 8.32 -14.01
C ASP A 190 35.88 7.59 -12.77
N VAL A 191 35.57 6.32 -12.92
CA VAL A 191 35.11 5.46 -11.82
C VAL A 191 36.22 5.26 -10.78
N LEU A 192 37.45 5.03 -11.24
CA LEU A 192 38.61 4.85 -10.37
C LEU A 192 38.99 6.14 -9.63
N GLU A 193 38.70 7.30 -10.19
CA GLU A 193 38.91 8.59 -9.52
C GLU A 193 37.91 8.73 -8.34
N LEU A 194 36.63 8.45 -8.55
CA LEU A 194 35.66 8.42 -7.45
C LEU A 194 36.03 7.34 -6.44
N ARG A 195 36.46 6.14 -6.87
CA ARG A 195 36.85 5.02 -5.99
C ARG A 195 37.98 5.41 -5.03
N LYS A 196 38.95 6.22 -5.46
CA LYS A 196 40.02 6.73 -4.59
C LYS A 196 39.47 7.57 -3.42
N ILE A 197 38.33 8.23 -3.62
CA ILE A 197 37.72 9.09 -2.56
C ILE A 197 36.83 8.26 -1.65
N VAL A 198 35.99 7.38 -2.21
CA VAL A 198 34.98 6.65 -1.45
C VAL A 198 35.47 5.36 -0.81
N GLY A 199 36.60 4.81 -1.30
CA GLY A 199 37.17 3.54 -0.83
C GLY A 199 36.43 2.31 -1.37
N ASP A 200 36.96 1.12 -1.03
CA ASP A 200 36.42 -0.16 -1.55
C ASP A 200 35.14 -0.62 -0.85
N ASP A 201 34.83 -0.09 0.34
CA ASP A 201 33.62 -0.42 1.09
C ASP A 201 32.35 0.28 0.58
N SER A 202 32.48 1.18 -0.40
CA SER A 202 31.39 1.93 -1.01
C SER A 202 30.99 1.35 -2.35
N SER A 203 29.70 1.47 -2.70
CA SER A 203 29.14 1.06 -3.98
C SER A 203 29.13 2.25 -4.96
N ILE A 204 29.63 2.05 -6.18
CA ILE A 204 29.60 3.04 -7.24
C ILE A 204 28.66 2.57 -8.36
N ILE A 205 27.63 3.36 -8.61
CA ILE A 205 26.70 3.20 -9.72
C ILE A 205 27.14 4.14 -10.84
N SER A 206 27.73 3.60 -11.91
CA SER A 206 28.20 4.41 -13.05
C SER A 206 27.04 4.71 -13.99
N LYS A 207 26.77 6.00 -14.23
CA LYS A 207 25.67 6.42 -15.11
C LYS A 207 26.15 6.52 -16.56
N ILE A 208 25.49 5.77 -17.43
CA ILE A 208 25.74 5.74 -18.86
C ILE A 208 24.81 6.74 -19.54
N GLU A 209 25.32 7.92 -19.83
CA GLU A 209 24.58 9.11 -20.24
C GLU A 209 25.14 9.77 -21.49
N SER A 210 26.23 9.25 -22.02
CA SER A 210 26.96 9.83 -23.16
C SER A 210 27.38 8.76 -24.17
N LYS A 211 27.71 9.21 -25.37
CA LYS A 211 28.27 8.35 -26.43
C LYS A 211 29.60 7.72 -26.01
N ASN A 212 30.42 8.45 -25.27
CA ASN A 212 31.69 7.94 -24.75
C ASN A 212 31.47 6.85 -23.72
N GLY A 213 30.50 7.03 -22.80
CA GLY A 213 30.12 6.01 -21.83
C GLY A 213 29.68 4.70 -22.51
N VAL A 214 28.89 4.80 -23.60
CA VAL A 214 28.49 3.63 -24.39
C VAL A 214 29.70 2.97 -25.07
N ASN A 215 30.58 3.76 -25.68
CA ASN A 215 31.76 3.23 -26.36
C ASN A 215 32.75 2.51 -25.42
N ASN A 216 32.86 2.98 -24.18
CA ASN A 216 33.77 2.46 -23.17
C ASN A 216 33.05 1.53 -22.15
N LEU A 217 31.83 1.07 -22.45
CA LEU A 217 30.97 0.34 -21.54
C LEU A 217 31.64 -0.87 -20.86
N GLU A 218 32.43 -1.66 -21.63
CA GLU A 218 33.08 -2.85 -21.07
C GLU A 218 34.12 -2.51 -20.00
N SER A 219 34.94 -1.50 -20.24
CA SER A 219 35.96 -1.06 -19.28
C SER A 219 35.30 -0.43 -18.02
N ILE A 220 34.19 0.29 -18.20
CA ILE A 220 33.41 0.86 -17.10
C ILE A 220 32.79 -0.27 -16.25
N LEU A 221 32.19 -1.28 -16.88
CA LEU A 221 31.61 -2.43 -16.19
C LEU A 221 32.62 -3.21 -15.34
N GLN A 222 33.86 -3.28 -15.75
CA GLN A 222 34.91 -3.99 -14.99
C GLN A 222 35.19 -3.35 -13.64
N VAL A 223 35.09 -2.04 -13.52
CA VAL A 223 35.46 -1.28 -12.31
C VAL A 223 34.28 -0.74 -11.52
N SER A 224 33.07 -0.79 -12.07
CA SER A 224 31.83 -0.36 -11.42
C SER A 224 31.18 -1.48 -10.60
N ASP A 225 30.40 -1.13 -9.57
CA ASP A 225 29.58 -2.09 -8.82
C ASP A 225 28.24 -2.32 -9.51
N ALA A 226 27.67 -1.27 -10.06
CA ALA A 226 26.46 -1.30 -10.88
C ALA A 226 26.50 -0.21 -11.95
N ILE A 227 25.59 -0.26 -12.91
CA ILE A 227 25.38 0.82 -13.86
C ILE A 227 23.95 1.34 -13.84
N LEU A 228 23.76 2.58 -14.29
CA LEU A 228 22.46 3.19 -14.48
C LEU A 228 22.39 3.78 -15.90
N ILE A 229 21.34 3.44 -16.64
CA ILE A 229 21.05 4.01 -17.96
C ILE A 229 20.11 5.19 -17.73
N ASP A 230 20.59 6.41 -17.93
CA ASP A 230 19.74 7.60 -17.94
C ASP A 230 19.34 7.93 -19.38
N ARG A 231 18.10 7.55 -19.72
CA ARG A 231 17.61 7.65 -21.11
C ARG A 231 17.45 9.10 -21.58
N GLY A 232 17.13 9.99 -20.63
CA GLY A 232 16.98 11.42 -20.95
C GLY A 232 18.29 12.04 -21.39
N ASP A 233 19.34 11.90 -20.58
CA ASP A 233 20.65 12.47 -20.88
C ASP A 233 21.31 11.78 -22.09
N LEU A 234 21.17 10.47 -22.21
CA LEU A 234 21.68 9.71 -23.34
C LEU A 234 21.08 10.16 -24.69
N SER A 235 19.80 10.56 -24.69
CA SER A 235 19.09 11.03 -25.89
C SER A 235 19.59 12.38 -26.44
N ARG A 236 20.44 13.10 -25.68
CA ARG A 236 21.07 14.35 -26.17
C ARG A 236 22.17 14.12 -27.19
N GLU A 237 22.86 13.00 -27.13
CA GLU A 237 23.96 12.67 -28.03
C GLU A 237 23.63 11.55 -29.02
N ILE A 238 22.59 10.78 -28.76
CA ILE A 238 22.16 9.63 -29.53
C ILE A 238 20.73 9.83 -30.00
N PRO A 239 20.42 9.60 -31.29
CA PRO A 239 19.07 9.70 -31.79
C PRO A 239 18.07 8.91 -30.92
N PHE A 240 16.96 9.54 -30.52
CA PHE A 240 16.02 8.98 -29.55
C PHE A 240 15.42 7.64 -30.00
N GLU A 241 15.26 7.41 -31.29
CA GLU A 241 14.80 6.15 -31.88
C GLU A 241 15.75 4.97 -31.65
N ASN A 242 17.04 5.25 -31.35
CA ASN A 242 18.06 4.24 -31.07
C ASN A 242 18.11 3.87 -29.57
N ILE A 243 17.57 4.71 -28.69
CA ILE A 243 17.63 4.49 -27.23
C ILE A 243 17.08 3.13 -26.79
N PRO A 244 15.91 2.64 -27.29
CA PRO A 244 15.39 1.33 -26.90
C PRO A 244 16.32 0.16 -27.26
N PHE A 245 17.01 0.25 -28.39
CA PHE A 245 17.98 -0.79 -28.80
C PHE A 245 19.24 -0.75 -27.93
N LEU A 246 19.77 0.45 -27.68
CA LEU A 246 20.92 0.64 -26.81
C LEU A 246 20.66 0.18 -25.40
N GLN A 247 19.51 0.50 -24.83
CA GLN A 247 19.09 0.00 -23.51
C GLN A 247 19.20 -1.52 -23.45
N LYS A 248 18.65 -2.24 -24.44
CA LYS A 248 18.72 -3.71 -24.51
C LYS A 248 20.16 -4.22 -24.61
N MET A 249 20.98 -3.57 -25.43
CA MET A 249 22.39 -3.95 -25.61
C MET A 249 23.19 -3.72 -24.33
N ILE A 250 23.01 -2.57 -23.66
CA ILE A 250 23.68 -2.23 -22.41
C ILE A 250 23.28 -3.21 -21.30
N ILE A 251 21.97 -3.50 -21.16
CA ILE A 251 21.46 -4.45 -20.17
C ILE A 251 22.07 -5.86 -20.41
N ASN A 252 22.07 -6.33 -21.64
CA ASN A 252 22.67 -7.64 -21.97
C ASN A 252 24.16 -7.67 -21.67
N LYS A 253 24.88 -6.59 -22.02
CA LYS A 253 26.33 -6.50 -21.74
C LYS A 253 26.61 -6.51 -20.23
N ALA A 254 25.84 -5.78 -19.45
CA ALA A 254 25.98 -5.79 -17.99
C ALA A 254 25.72 -7.16 -17.37
N LYS A 255 24.76 -7.94 -17.91
CA LYS A 255 24.54 -9.34 -17.51
C LYS A 255 25.78 -10.20 -17.74
N ASP A 256 26.49 -10.02 -18.87
CA ASP A 256 27.72 -10.77 -19.15
C ASP A 256 28.80 -10.50 -18.10
N PHE A 257 28.80 -9.30 -17.52
CA PHE A 257 29.71 -8.90 -16.42
C PHE A 257 29.13 -9.15 -15.03
N ASN A 258 27.93 -9.74 -14.92
CA ASN A 258 27.21 -9.96 -13.65
C ASN A 258 27.04 -8.67 -12.82
N LYS A 259 26.70 -7.57 -13.48
CA LYS A 259 26.48 -6.27 -12.85
C LYS A 259 24.99 -5.90 -12.81
N ASP A 260 24.57 -5.27 -11.71
CA ASP A 260 23.22 -4.69 -11.59
C ASP A 260 23.05 -3.53 -12.58
N VAL A 261 21.85 -3.43 -13.18
CA VAL A 261 21.49 -2.38 -14.13
C VAL A 261 20.24 -1.68 -13.69
N TYR A 262 20.36 -0.40 -13.44
CA TYR A 262 19.24 0.49 -13.18
C TYR A 262 18.85 1.24 -14.46
N VAL A 263 17.55 1.49 -14.63
CA VAL A 263 17.04 2.33 -15.74
C VAL A 263 16.27 3.50 -15.15
N ALA A 264 16.57 4.69 -15.62
CA ALA A 264 16.02 5.96 -15.17
C ALA A 264 15.35 6.74 -16.30
N THR A 265 14.59 7.75 -15.91
CA THR A 265 13.91 8.77 -16.71
C THR A 265 12.75 8.26 -17.57
N ASN A 266 11.68 9.03 -17.55
CA ASN A 266 10.44 8.83 -18.31
C ASN A 266 9.80 7.45 -18.13
N LEU A 267 9.89 6.86 -16.92
CA LEU A 267 9.24 5.58 -16.63
C LEU A 267 7.74 5.75 -16.42
N LEU A 268 7.34 6.76 -15.62
CA LEU A 268 5.95 7.08 -15.28
C LEU A 268 5.72 8.60 -15.34
N GLU A 269 6.26 9.27 -16.35
CA GLU A 269 6.30 10.74 -16.48
C GLU A 269 4.89 11.37 -16.39
N SER A 270 3.89 10.73 -16.98
CA SER A 270 2.51 11.22 -16.91
C SER A 270 1.97 11.30 -15.47
N MET A 271 2.55 10.53 -14.54
CA MET A 271 2.19 10.57 -13.12
C MET A 271 2.77 11.76 -12.36
N MET A 272 3.51 12.64 -13.01
CA MET A 272 3.82 13.96 -12.43
C MET A 272 2.57 14.76 -12.13
N THR A 273 1.52 14.61 -12.94
CA THR A 273 0.23 15.32 -12.78
C THR A 273 -0.98 14.38 -12.69
N ASN A 274 -0.89 13.18 -13.26
CA ASN A 274 -1.99 12.23 -13.29
C ASN A 274 -1.88 11.20 -12.16
N SER A 275 -3.01 10.70 -11.71
CA SER A 275 -3.06 9.64 -10.68
C SER A 275 -2.79 8.24 -11.23
N LYS A 276 -2.70 8.08 -12.56
CA LYS A 276 -2.43 6.80 -13.24
C LYS A 276 -1.50 7.01 -14.43
N PRO A 277 -0.63 6.04 -14.71
CA PRO A 277 0.25 6.09 -15.89
C PRO A 277 -0.53 5.81 -17.18
N THR A 278 0.08 6.15 -18.30
CA THR A 278 -0.39 5.73 -19.62
C THR A 278 -0.09 4.25 -19.85
N ARG A 279 -0.81 3.64 -20.81
CA ARG A 279 -0.54 2.25 -21.23
C ARG A 279 0.86 2.10 -21.85
N ALA A 280 1.38 3.14 -22.49
CA ALA A 280 2.72 3.14 -23.07
C ALA A 280 3.79 3.06 -21.99
N GLU A 281 3.67 3.83 -20.90
CA GLU A 281 4.57 3.78 -19.75
C GLU A 281 4.55 2.43 -19.04
N VAL A 282 3.36 1.86 -18.83
CA VAL A 282 3.23 0.50 -18.28
C VAL A 282 3.95 -0.52 -19.16
N ASN A 283 3.79 -0.43 -20.48
CA ASN A 283 4.48 -1.30 -21.44
C ASN A 283 5.98 -1.09 -21.41
N ASP A 284 6.46 0.14 -21.32
CA ASP A 284 7.89 0.47 -21.24
C ASP A 284 8.53 -0.11 -19.98
N VAL A 285 7.93 0.09 -18.82
CA VAL A 285 8.39 -0.50 -17.54
C VAL A 285 8.46 -2.03 -17.63
N MET A 286 7.40 -2.68 -18.14
CA MET A 286 7.38 -4.14 -18.26
C MET A 286 8.44 -4.65 -19.24
N ASN A 287 8.62 -4.01 -20.40
CA ASN A 287 9.67 -4.39 -21.35
C ASN A 287 11.07 -4.18 -20.76
N THR A 288 11.31 -3.08 -20.05
CA THR A 288 12.57 -2.80 -19.36
C THR A 288 12.93 -3.92 -18.36
N LEU A 289 11.94 -4.39 -17.58
CA LEU A 289 12.12 -5.53 -16.68
C LEU A 289 12.36 -6.84 -17.44
N LEU A 290 11.60 -7.11 -18.52
CA LEU A 290 11.76 -8.31 -19.36
C LEU A 290 13.11 -8.33 -20.07
N ASP A 291 13.68 -7.18 -20.42
CA ASP A 291 15.05 -7.06 -20.96
C ASP A 291 16.10 -7.44 -19.90
N GLY A 292 15.73 -7.35 -18.61
CA GLY A 292 16.52 -7.80 -17.47
C GLY A 292 17.14 -6.69 -16.64
N ALA A 293 16.56 -5.50 -16.64
CA ALA A 293 16.91 -4.48 -15.67
C ALA A 293 16.72 -5.01 -14.25
N THR A 294 17.71 -4.81 -13.38
CA THR A 294 17.69 -5.23 -11.98
C THR A 294 17.17 -4.15 -11.04
N GLY A 295 16.95 -2.94 -11.56
CA GLY A 295 16.35 -1.85 -10.82
C GLY A 295 15.76 -0.76 -11.69
N LEU A 296 14.85 0.02 -11.12
CA LEU A 296 14.14 1.12 -11.76
C LEU A 296 14.23 2.37 -10.89
N VAL A 297 14.37 3.54 -11.53
CA VAL A 297 14.56 4.82 -10.83
C VAL A 297 13.43 5.77 -11.15
N LEU A 298 12.67 6.16 -10.13
CA LEU A 298 11.74 7.28 -10.21
C LEU A 298 12.51 8.58 -9.94
N ALA A 299 12.44 9.51 -10.89
CA ALA A 299 13.17 10.77 -10.85
C ALA A 299 12.23 11.95 -10.54
N ALA A 300 11.71 12.61 -11.57
CA ALA A 300 10.80 13.74 -11.43
C ALA A 300 9.46 13.34 -10.78
N GLU A 301 8.98 12.13 -11.05
CA GLU A 301 7.73 11.60 -10.54
C GLU A 301 7.65 11.64 -9.01
N THR A 302 8.78 11.44 -8.33
CA THR A 302 8.87 11.45 -6.87
C THR A 302 9.48 12.72 -6.31
N ALA A 303 10.30 13.46 -7.08
CA ALA A 303 10.96 14.67 -6.62
C ALA A 303 10.04 15.90 -6.67
N ILE A 304 9.28 16.05 -7.75
CA ILE A 304 8.44 17.24 -8.04
C ILE A 304 7.01 16.88 -8.47
N GLY A 305 6.71 15.61 -8.74
CA GLY A 305 5.39 15.15 -9.16
C GLY A 305 4.34 15.30 -8.04
N GLU A 306 3.08 15.48 -8.43
CA GLU A 306 1.97 15.66 -7.49
C GLU A 306 1.58 14.36 -6.76
N GLN A 307 1.99 13.19 -7.29
CA GLN A 307 1.55 11.88 -6.81
C GLN A 307 2.73 10.93 -6.49
N PRO A 308 3.73 11.36 -5.66
CA PRO A 308 4.97 10.58 -5.46
C PRO A 308 4.73 9.18 -4.90
N VAL A 309 3.79 9.04 -3.96
CA VAL A 309 3.45 7.76 -3.32
C VAL A 309 2.74 6.83 -4.30
N ALA A 310 1.81 7.36 -5.10
CA ALA A 310 1.10 6.57 -6.11
C ALA A 310 2.04 6.07 -7.21
N ALA A 311 3.04 6.87 -7.62
CA ALA A 311 4.05 6.45 -8.59
C ALA A 311 4.86 5.24 -8.06
N VAL A 312 5.26 5.27 -6.79
CA VAL A 312 5.93 4.13 -6.14
C VAL A 312 5.02 2.90 -6.10
N ASP A 313 3.75 3.05 -5.74
CA ASP A 313 2.80 1.93 -5.68
C ASP A 313 2.57 1.29 -7.06
N ILE A 314 2.44 2.10 -8.10
CA ILE A 314 2.32 1.59 -9.49
C ILE A 314 3.58 0.81 -9.87
N LEU A 315 4.77 1.36 -9.64
CA LEU A 315 6.03 0.68 -9.95
C LEU A 315 6.16 -0.64 -9.20
N ARG A 316 5.84 -0.66 -7.90
CA ARG A 316 5.80 -1.89 -7.09
C ARG A 316 4.83 -2.91 -7.66
N SER A 317 3.63 -2.49 -8.03
CA SER A 317 2.62 -3.38 -8.63
C SER A 317 3.13 -4.03 -9.92
N LEU A 318 3.82 -3.26 -10.78
CA LEU A 318 4.42 -3.77 -12.02
C LEU A 318 5.56 -4.76 -11.73
N ILE A 319 6.43 -4.47 -10.76
CA ILE A 319 7.51 -5.37 -10.33
C ILE A 319 6.94 -6.67 -9.76
N LEU A 320 5.89 -6.61 -8.94
CA LEU A 320 5.23 -7.81 -8.39
C LEU A 320 4.64 -8.67 -9.51
N ARG A 321 3.98 -8.07 -10.51
CA ARG A 321 3.47 -8.79 -11.68
C ARG A 321 4.58 -9.42 -12.51
N TYR A 322 5.68 -8.69 -12.74
CA TYR A 322 6.86 -9.23 -13.41
C TYR A 322 7.43 -10.43 -12.66
N THR A 323 7.60 -10.32 -11.34
CA THR A 323 8.12 -11.42 -10.51
C THR A 323 7.19 -12.63 -10.55
N ALA A 324 5.90 -12.39 -10.42
CA ALA A 324 4.89 -13.43 -10.45
C ALA A 324 4.78 -14.12 -11.83
N SER A 325 4.99 -13.41 -12.94
CA SER A 325 4.96 -13.99 -14.29
C SER A 325 5.98 -15.11 -14.49
N HIS A 326 7.08 -15.11 -13.72
CA HIS A 326 8.09 -16.19 -13.74
C HIS A 326 7.67 -17.43 -12.95
N SER A 327 6.61 -17.34 -12.15
CA SER A 327 6.07 -18.45 -11.33
C SER A 327 4.96 -19.25 -12.03
N GLY A 328 4.69 -18.99 -13.32
CA GLY A 328 3.75 -19.78 -14.14
C GLY A 328 2.32 -19.25 -14.18
N TYR A 329 2.11 -17.94 -14.35
CA TYR A 329 0.79 -17.32 -14.52
C TYR A 329 -0.02 -17.98 -15.65
N GLN A 330 -1.31 -18.23 -15.36
CA GLN A 330 -2.29 -18.59 -16.37
C GLN A 330 -2.97 -17.35 -16.94
N MET A 331 -3.50 -17.43 -18.16
CA MET A 331 -4.21 -16.30 -18.79
C MET A 331 -5.39 -15.81 -17.93
N SER A 332 -6.07 -16.70 -17.23
CA SER A 332 -7.14 -16.40 -16.28
C SER A 332 -6.71 -15.44 -15.17
N ASP A 333 -5.46 -15.57 -14.66
CA ASP A 333 -4.93 -14.74 -13.59
C ASP A 333 -4.75 -13.27 -14.03
N LEU A 334 -4.54 -13.08 -15.34
CA LEU A 334 -4.38 -11.75 -15.95
C LEU A 334 -5.72 -11.05 -16.22
N LEU A 335 -6.83 -11.78 -16.25
CA LEU A 335 -8.16 -11.23 -16.52
C LEU A 335 -8.84 -10.70 -15.26
N GLU A 336 -8.39 -11.08 -14.07
CA GLU A 336 -8.98 -10.64 -12.82
C GLU A 336 -8.37 -9.33 -12.30
N HIS A 337 -9.21 -8.51 -11.64
CA HIS A 337 -8.78 -7.28 -10.97
C HIS A 337 -8.04 -7.59 -9.66
N GLN A 338 -6.86 -8.23 -9.77
CA GLN A 338 -6.00 -8.48 -8.60
C GLN A 338 -5.13 -7.27 -8.31
N ASN A 339 -5.28 -6.68 -7.13
CA ASN A 339 -4.31 -5.73 -6.60
C ASN A 339 -3.28 -6.48 -5.76
N LEU A 340 -2.10 -6.72 -6.33
CA LEU A 340 -1.01 -7.46 -5.68
C LEU A 340 -0.36 -6.69 -4.51
N LEU A 341 -0.71 -5.44 -4.30
CA LEU A 341 -0.26 -4.66 -3.14
C LEU A 341 -1.08 -4.97 -1.88
N LEU A 342 -2.27 -5.57 -2.04
CA LEU A 342 -3.12 -5.97 -0.92
C LEU A 342 -2.70 -7.36 -0.41
N PRO A 343 -2.90 -7.66 0.87
CA PRO A 343 -2.61 -8.99 1.39
C PRO A 343 -3.44 -10.05 0.67
N GLU A 344 -2.85 -11.20 0.44
CA GLU A 344 -3.57 -12.36 -0.12
C GLU A 344 -4.72 -12.75 0.79
N MET A 345 -5.77 -13.33 0.20
CA MET A 345 -6.85 -13.91 0.99
C MET A 345 -6.30 -15.06 1.84
N HIS A 346 -6.79 -15.17 3.07
CA HIS A 346 -6.28 -16.15 4.02
C HIS A 346 -6.44 -17.58 3.48
N GLY A 347 -5.35 -18.34 3.50
CA GLY A 347 -5.32 -19.73 3.07
C GLY A 347 -5.54 -19.98 1.58
N ILE A 348 -5.47 -18.96 0.75
CA ILE A 348 -5.50 -19.09 -0.71
C ILE A 348 -4.10 -18.79 -1.21
N GLU A 349 -3.44 -19.77 -1.83
CA GLU A 349 -2.13 -19.56 -2.46
C GLU A 349 -2.26 -18.62 -3.66
N SER A 350 -1.23 -17.77 -3.87
CA SER A 350 -1.15 -16.86 -5.00
C SER A 350 -1.34 -17.63 -6.32
N GLY A 351 -2.32 -17.21 -7.11
CA GLY A 351 -2.68 -17.85 -8.39
C GLY A 351 -3.85 -18.82 -8.33
N LEU A 352 -4.36 -19.17 -7.14
CA LEU A 352 -5.64 -19.87 -7.04
C LEU A 352 -6.76 -18.82 -7.00
N HIS A 353 -7.58 -18.86 -8.02
CA HIS A 353 -8.76 -18.02 -8.23
C HIS A 353 -9.58 -17.85 -6.97
N HIS A 354 -10.09 -16.63 -6.75
CA HIS A 354 -11.23 -16.41 -5.88
C HIS A 354 -12.23 -17.55 -6.12
N ARG A 355 -12.42 -18.43 -5.15
CA ARG A 355 -13.47 -19.43 -5.25
C ARG A 355 -14.79 -18.66 -5.36
N LYS A 356 -15.19 -18.40 -6.61
CA LYS A 356 -16.60 -18.22 -6.88
C LYS A 356 -17.24 -19.51 -6.40
N VAL A 357 -17.99 -19.46 -5.34
CA VAL A 357 -19.12 -20.39 -5.22
C VAL A 357 -19.91 -20.05 -6.47
N ASN A 358 -19.78 -20.89 -7.49
CA ASN A 358 -20.26 -20.60 -8.82
C ASN A 358 -21.73 -20.22 -8.72
N ASP A 359 -22.03 -19.04 -9.23
CA ASP A 359 -23.39 -18.58 -9.52
C ASP A 359 -23.92 -19.47 -10.68
N ILE A 360 -24.13 -20.73 -10.38
CA ILE A 360 -24.73 -21.67 -11.29
C ILE A 360 -26.21 -21.66 -10.92
N SER A 361 -27.02 -21.09 -11.78
CA SER A 361 -28.45 -21.44 -11.81
C SER A 361 -28.58 -22.94 -11.52
N LEU A 362 -29.28 -23.30 -10.43
CA LEU A 362 -29.50 -24.69 -10.05
C LEU A 362 -29.83 -25.49 -11.33
N PRO A 363 -29.05 -26.51 -11.70
CA PRO A 363 -29.51 -27.42 -12.71
C PRO A 363 -30.89 -27.91 -12.28
N SER A 364 -31.82 -27.98 -13.20
CA SER A 364 -33.20 -28.48 -12.98
C SER A 364 -33.30 -29.78 -12.19
N LYS A 365 -32.18 -30.52 -12.06
CA LYS A 365 -32.01 -31.71 -11.22
C LYS A 365 -32.14 -31.50 -9.71
N TYR A 366 -31.96 -30.30 -9.20
CA TYR A 366 -32.01 -30.01 -7.75
C TYR A 366 -33.34 -29.39 -7.31
N THR A 367 -34.31 -29.20 -8.21
CA THR A 367 -35.61 -28.61 -7.89
C THR A 367 -36.64 -29.64 -7.41
N GLU A 368 -36.36 -30.95 -7.54
CA GLU A 368 -37.29 -32.00 -7.10
C GLU A 368 -36.63 -32.87 -6.01
N GLN A 369 -37.17 -32.79 -4.76
CA GLN A 369 -36.90 -33.70 -3.64
C GLN A 369 -35.51 -33.63 -2.97
N VAL A 370 -34.95 -32.46 -2.75
CA VAL A 370 -33.79 -32.32 -1.85
C VAL A 370 -34.29 -32.17 -0.41
N GLU A 371 -33.73 -32.98 0.49
CA GLU A 371 -34.06 -32.87 1.93
C GLU A 371 -33.69 -31.48 2.45
N THR A 372 -34.58 -30.86 3.27
CA THR A 372 -34.39 -29.50 3.75
C THR A 372 -33.99 -29.52 5.22
N LEU A 373 -32.96 -28.78 5.56
CA LEU A 373 -32.53 -28.45 6.91
C LEU A 373 -32.93 -27.01 7.23
N GLU A 374 -33.72 -26.83 8.27
CA GLU A 374 -34.02 -25.52 8.81
C GLU A 374 -32.81 -25.02 9.62
N ILE A 375 -32.39 -23.78 9.37
CA ILE A 375 -31.27 -23.13 10.04
C ILE A 375 -31.72 -21.80 10.66
N ASP A 376 -31.07 -21.42 11.75
CA ASP A 376 -31.30 -20.13 12.37
C ASP A 376 -30.56 -18.98 11.62
N GLU A 377 -30.90 -17.75 11.98
CA GLU A 377 -30.31 -16.55 11.37
C GLU A 377 -28.76 -16.51 11.47
N ASN A 378 -28.21 -16.92 12.61
CA ASN A 378 -26.75 -16.92 12.80
C ASN A 378 -26.06 -17.91 11.85
N THR A 379 -26.60 -19.10 11.70
CA THR A 379 -26.10 -20.11 10.76
C THR A 379 -26.26 -19.64 9.30
N PHE A 380 -27.37 -18.98 9.00
CA PHE A 380 -27.60 -18.36 7.70
C PHE A 380 -26.52 -17.31 7.37
N LEU A 381 -26.18 -16.43 8.33
CA LEU A 381 -25.11 -15.46 8.16
C LEU A 381 -23.74 -16.14 7.95
N ASP A 382 -23.47 -17.24 8.67
CA ASP A 382 -22.25 -18.01 8.46
C ASP A 382 -22.15 -18.58 7.02
N VAL A 383 -23.25 -19.13 6.48
CA VAL A 383 -23.32 -19.60 5.09
C VAL A 383 -22.97 -18.47 4.12
N ILE A 384 -23.54 -17.28 4.30
CA ILE A 384 -23.26 -16.12 3.44
C ILE A 384 -21.79 -15.72 3.50
N GLN A 385 -21.21 -15.63 4.71
CA GLN A 385 -19.81 -15.23 4.86
C GLN A 385 -18.84 -16.27 4.26
N ILE A 386 -19.15 -17.56 4.39
CA ILE A 386 -18.39 -18.65 3.72
C ILE A 386 -18.48 -18.48 2.20
N ALA A 387 -19.71 -18.38 1.69
CA ALA A 387 -19.98 -18.35 0.24
C ALA A 387 -19.34 -17.13 -0.45
N GLN A 388 -19.20 -16.01 0.26
CA GLN A 388 -18.57 -14.79 -0.26
C GLN A 388 -17.06 -14.74 -0.05
N GLY A 389 -16.46 -15.76 0.59
CA GLY A 389 -15.04 -15.82 0.87
C GLY A 389 -14.59 -14.92 2.04
N VAL A 390 -15.52 -14.36 2.82
CA VAL A 390 -15.17 -13.63 4.04
C VAL A 390 -14.52 -14.56 5.07
N TYR A 391 -14.98 -15.82 5.12
CA TYR A 391 -14.41 -16.86 5.98
C TYR A 391 -13.42 -17.77 5.26
N ALA A 392 -12.80 -17.29 4.16
CA ALA A 392 -11.70 -18.04 3.55
C ALA A 392 -10.65 -18.41 4.61
N PRO A 393 -10.11 -19.66 4.61
CA PRO A 393 -10.17 -20.65 3.54
C PRO A 393 -11.40 -21.58 3.60
N LEU A 394 -12.31 -21.41 4.56
CA LEU A 394 -13.46 -22.28 4.69
C LEU A 394 -14.36 -22.23 3.45
N ASN A 395 -14.77 -23.40 2.98
CA ASN A 395 -15.72 -23.58 1.88
C ASN A 395 -17.07 -24.19 2.35
N GLY A 396 -17.20 -24.38 3.66
CA GLY A 396 -18.38 -24.96 4.29
C GLY A 396 -18.20 -25.09 5.78
N PHE A 397 -19.02 -25.95 6.39
CA PHE A 397 -18.96 -26.25 7.82
C PHE A 397 -17.88 -27.30 8.11
N MET A 398 -17.16 -27.11 9.21
CA MET A 398 -15.98 -27.88 9.60
C MET A 398 -16.29 -29.36 9.83
N ASN A 399 -15.41 -30.23 9.37
CA ASN A 399 -15.31 -31.61 9.78
C ASN A 399 -14.72 -31.76 11.19
N LEU A 400 -14.65 -32.98 11.71
CA LEU A 400 -14.16 -33.21 13.07
C LEU A 400 -12.67 -32.85 13.22
N ASP A 401 -11.84 -33.15 12.23
CA ASP A 401 -10.41 -32.88 12.27
C ASP A 401 -10.12 -31.36 12.30
N ASP A 402 -10.83 -30.58 11.49
CA ASP A 402 -10.74 -29.13 11.52
C ASP A 402 -11.20 -28.55 12.87
N LEU A 403 -12.34 -29.06 13.40
CA LEU A 403 -12.85 -28.64 14.69
C LEU A 403 -11.82 -28.89 15.82
N GLU A 404 -11.25 -30.10 15.85
CA GLU A 404 -10.24 -30.48 16.85
C GLU A 404 -8.95 -29.64 16.70
N GLY A 405 -8.50 -29.41 15.48
CA GLY A 405 -7.35 -28.53 15.19
C GLY A 405 -7.58 -27.11 15.66
N VAL A 406 -8.74 -26.53 15.36
CA VAL A 406 -9.14 -25.18 15.78
C VAL A 406 -9.25 -25.07 17.30
N LEU A 407 -9.87 -26.04 17.96
CA LEU A 407 -10.03 -26.03 19.40
C LEU A 407 -8.71 -26.16 20.16
N ASN A 408 -7.79 -27.02 19.69
CA ASN A 408 -6.54 -27.35 20.40
C ASN A 408 -5.38 -26.45 19.99
N ASN A 409 -5.26 -26.11 18.69
CA ASN A 409 -4.08 -25.51 18.11
C ASN A 409 -4.33 -24.18 17.39
N TYR A 410 -5.59 -23.71 17.32
CA TYR A 410 -5.97 -22.51 16.54
C TYR A 410 -5.68 -22.65 15.04
N LYS A 411 -5.73 -23.87 14.50
CA LYS A 411 -5.41 -24.19 13.10
C LYS A 411 -6.39 -25.21 12.54
N LEU A 412 -6.66 -25.10 11.26
CA LEU A 412 -7.34 -26.14 10.47
C LEU A 412 -6.45 -27.37 10.32
N SER A 413 -6.98 -28.46 9.83
CA SER A 413 -6.28 -29.73 9.58
C SER A 413 -5.11 -29.59 8.59
N ASP A 414 -5.19 -28.63 7.66
CA ASP A 414 -4.13 -28.28 6.71
C ASP A 414 -3.04 -27.35 7.29
N GLY A 415 -3.16 -26.99 8.57
CA GLY A 415 -2.18 -26.16 9.29
C GLY A 415 -2.40 -24.65 9.21
N GLN A 416 -3.40 -24.19 8.47
CA GLN A 416 -3.72 -22.77 8.37
C GLN A 416 -4.31 -22.23 9.68
N VAL A 417 -3.92 -21.01 10.07
CA VAL A 417 -4.43 -20.36 11.27
C VAL A 417 -5.93 -20.09 11.14
N TRP A 418 -6.71 -20.62 12.07
CA TRP A 418 -8.13 -20.36 12.19
C TRP A 418 -8.56 -20.56 13.63
N THR A 419 -9.31 -19.63 14.21
CA THR A 419 -9.47 -19.61 15.67
C THR A 419 -10.86 -19.86 16.18
N LEU A 420 -11.88 -19.83 15.32
CA LEU A 420 -13.27 -20.05 15.70
C LEU A 420 -13.86 -21.30 15.05
N PRO A 421 -14.53 -22.16 15.80
CA PRO A 421 -15.38 -23.20 15.23
C PRO A 421 -16.52 -22.62 14.38
N ILE A 422 -16.65 -23.10 13.14
CA ILE A 422 -17.78 -22.80 12.23
C ILE A 422 -18.45 -24.13 11.93
N ILE A 423 -19.45 -24.50 12.72
CA ILE A 423 -20.10 -25.81 12.72
C ILE A 423 -21.61 -25.68 12.53
N LEU A 424 -22.23 -26.65 11.84
CA LEU A 424 -23.67 -26.77 11.67
C LEU A 424 -24.21 -27.83 12.65
N GLN A 425 -24.81 -27.39 13.76
CA GLN A 425 -25.46 -28.24 14.72
C GLN A 425 -26.94 -28.41 14.35
N ILE A 426 -27.45 -29.64 14.43
CA ILE A 426 -28.86 -29.97 14.15
C ILE A 426 -29.40 -30.95 15.21
N ASN A 427 -30.71 -31.15 15.25
CA ASN A 427 -31.33 -32.09 16.18
C ASN A 427 -31.02 -33.55 15.79
N GLU A 428 -31.08 -34.47 16.75
CA GLU A 428 -30.74 -35.88 16.58
C GLU A 428 -31.61 -36.59 15.54
N GLU A 429 -32.93 -36.32 15.55
CA GLU A 429 -33.88 -36.95 14.64
C GLU A 429 -33.52 -36.69 13.20
N LYS A 430 -33.26 -35.43 12.87
CA LYS A 430 -32.84 -35.01 11.52
C LYS A 430 -31.46 -35.55 11.17
N TRP A 431 -30.51 -35.54 12.09
CA TRP A 431 -29.17 -36.05 11.92
C TRP A 431 -29.16 -37.54 11.52
N ARG A 432 -30.06 -38.35 12.15
CA ARG A 432 -30.20 -39.79 11.84
C ARG A 432 -30.75 -40.08 10.43
N SER A 433 -31.46 -39.13 9.81
CA SER A 433 -32.01 -39.25 8.48
C SER A 433 -30.95 -38.96 7.38
N LEU A 434 -29.86 -38.29 7.75
CA LEU A 434 -28.82 -37.89 6.80
C LEU A 434 -27.75 -38.93 6.61
N LYS A 435 -27.04 -38.84 5.48
CA LYS A 435 -25.88 -39.68 5.13
C LYS A 435 -24.80 -38.83 4.47
N GLU A 436 -23.55 -39.21 4.63
CA GLU A 436 -22.43 -38.64 3.90
C GLU A 436 -22.64 -38.76 2.38
N GLY A 437 -22.22 -37.74 1.66
CA GLY A 437 -22.41 -37.62 0.22
C GLY A 437 -23.78 -37.07 -0.21
N MET A 438 -24.76 -36.98 0.71
CA MET A 438 -26.06 -36.36 0.42
C MET A 438 -25.91 -34.84 0.17
N THR A 439 -26.81 -34.34 -0.66
CA THR A 439 -26.98 -32.90 -0.86
C THR A 439 -28.28 -32.48 -0.18
N VAL A 440 -28.22 -31.44 0.61
CA VAL A 440 -29.37 -30.89 1.36
C VAL A 440 -29.56 -29.41 1.05
N SER A 441 -30.81 -28.95 1.12
CA SER A 441 -31.12 -27.53 1.06
C SER A 441 -31.12 -26.96 2.49
N LEU A 442 -30.43 -25.83 2.67
CA LEU A 442 -30.48 -25.07 3.92
C LEU A 442 -31.52 -23.96 3.77
N LYS A 443 -32.52 -23.93 4.68
CA LYS A 443 -33.59 -22.96 4.64
C LYS A 443 -33.61 -22.14 5.94
N PHE A 444 -33.66 -20.82 5.77
CA PHE A 444 -33.87 -19.88 6.87
C PHE A 444 -35.31 -19.29 6.77
N GLU A 445 -36.08 -19.35 7.83
CA GLU A 445 -37.49 -18.93 7.83
C GLU A 445 -37.68 -17.45 7.44
N GLY A 446 -36.74 -16.58 7.76
CA GLY A 446 -36.75 -15.17 7.37
C GLY A 446 -36.53 -14.93 5.88
N SER A 447 -36.25 -15.98 5.05
CA SER A 447 -35.94 -15.90 3.65
C SER A 447 -36.82 -16.81 2.82
N LEU A 448 -37.80 -16.24 2.13
CA LEU A 448 -38.72 -16.99 1.27
C LEU A 448 -38.09 -17.49 -0.03
N GLU A 449 -36.96 -16.92 -0.46
CA GLU A 449 -36.38 -17.15 -1.80
C GLU A 449 -34.87 -17.53 -1.77
N SER A 450 -34.23 -17.64 -0.58
CA SER A 450 -32.82 -18.03 -0.52
C SER A 450 -32.67 -19.53 -0.75
N GLN A 451 -31.92 -19.90 -1.78
CA GLN A 451 -31.54 -21.28 -2.05
C GLN A 451 -30.07 -21.47 -1.67
N MET A 452 -29.83 -22.23 -0.61
CA MET A 452 -28.50 -22.60 -0.15
C MET A 452 -28.39 -24.10 -0.18
N VAL A 453 -27.33 -24.62 -0.79
CA VAL A 453 -27.14 -26.07 -0.99
C VAL A 453 -25.84 -26.49 -0.33
N LEU A 454 -25.92 -27.46 0.57
CA LEU A 454 -24.79 -28.08 1.25
C LEU A 454 -24.60 -29.53 0.78
N LYS A 455 -23.39 -29.89 0.35
CA LYS A 455 -22.98 -31.29 0.12
C LYS A 455 -22.33 -31.82 1.39
N ILE A 456 -22.96 -32.77 2.04
CA ILE A 456 -22.50 -33.38 3.31
C ILE A 456 -21.22 -34.17 3.06
N SER A 457 -20.17 -33.86 3.80
CA SER A 457 -18.90 -34.61 3.79
C SER A 457 -18.75 -35.55 4.99
N GLU A 458 -19.28 -35.14 6.16
CA GLU A 458 -19.15 -35.92 7.39
C GLU A 458 -20.32 -35.63 8.34
N LEU A 459 -20.68 -36.65 9.15
CA LEU A 459 -21.67 -36.59 10.21
C LEU A 459 -21.02 -37.03 11.52
N TYR A 460 -20.92 -36.16 12.52
CA TYR A 460 -20.26 -36.50 13.78
C TYR A 460 -20.96 -35.94 15.01
N LYS A 461 -20.52 -36.41 16.19
CA LYS A 461 -21.02 -35.94 17.49
C LYS A 461 -19.87 -35.25 18.25
N ILE A 462 -20.24 -34.23 19.00
CA ILE A 462 -19.32 -33.50 19.87
C ILE A 462 -19.67 -33.68 21.34
N ASP A 463 -18.66 -33.67 22.21
CA ASP A 463 -18.86 -33.54 23.64
C ASP A 463 -18.98 -32.02 23.95
N LEU A 464 -20.22 -31.61 24.22
CA LEU A 464 -20.59 -30.21 24.45
C LEU A 464 -19.79 -29.55 25.58
N GLU A 465 -19.54 -30.29 26.68
CA GLU A 465 -18.80 -29.75 27.81
C GLU A 465 -17.33 -29.57 27.51
N SER A 466 -16.72 -30.55 26.80
CA SER A 466 -15.35 -30.49 26.37
C SER A 466 -15.13 -29.34 25.34
N VAL A 467 -16.03 -29.25 24.37
CA VAL A 467 -15.99 -28.17 23.35
C VAL A 467 -16.16 -26.80 24.02
N SER A 468 -17.13 -26.63 24.93
CA SER A 468 -17.35 -25.38 25.68
C SER A 468 -16.07 -24.91 26.38
N LYS A 469 -15.45 -25.85 27.15
CA LYS A 469 -14.21 -25.53 27.88
C LYS A 469 -13.06 -25.13 26.99
N ARG A 470 -12.87 -25.82 25.86
CA ARG A 470 -11.78 -25.54 24.91
C ARG A 470 -12.05 -24.28 24.08
N TRP A 471 -13.31 -24.00 23.73
CA TRP A 471 -13.69 -22.85 22.93
C TRP A 471 -13.74 -21.56 23.76
N PHE A 472 -14.53 -21.56 24.85
CA PHE A 472 -14.85 -20.38 25.65
C PHE A 472 -14.05 -20.29 26.96
N GLY A 473 -13.26 -21.29 27.29
CA GLY A 473 -12.55 -21.37 28.58
C GLY A 473 -13.45 -21.69 29.77
N THR A 474 -14.77 -21.84 29.57
CA THR A 474 -15.79 -22.07 30.62
C THR A 474 -16.86 -23.02 30.16
N LYS A 475 -17.58 -23.62 31.14
CA LYS A 475 -18.80 -24.42 30.91
C LYS A 475 -20.03 -23.68 31.45
N ASP A 476 -19.85 -22.46 31.93
CA ASP A 476 -20.95 -21.69 32.56
C ASP A 476 -21.98 -21.31 31.49
N ILE A 477 -23.22 -21.76 31.71
CA ILE A 477 -24.35 -21.53 30.81
C ILE A 477 -24.77 -20.05 30.75
N GLN A 478 -24.35 -19.23 31.73
CA GLN A 478 -24.55 -17.78 31.69
C GLN A 478 -23.68 -17.10 30.62
N HIS A 479 -22.66 -17.81 30.12
CA HIS A 479 -21.90 -17.33 29.00
C HIS A 479 -22.69 -17.53 27.69
N PRO A 480 -23.02 -16.46 26.92
CA PRO A 480 -23.95 -16.56 25.78
C PRO A 480 -23.50 -17.55 24.68
N GLY A 481 -22.21 -17.71 24.48
CA GLY A 481 -21.68 -18.70 23.53
C GLY A 481 -21.86 -20.13 24.00
N VAL A 482 -21.72 -20.38 25.30
CA VAL A 482 -21.98 -21.70 25.91
C VAL A 482 -23.48 -22.03 25.87
N GLU A 483 -24.34 -21.09 26.24
CA GLU A 483 -25.79 -21.24 26.18
C GLU A 483 -26.22 -21.66 24.77
N ARG A 484 -25.76 -20.94 23.72
CA ARG A 484 -26.07 -21.28 22.34
C ARG A 484 -25.56 -22.66 21.94
N LEU A 485 -24.30 -22.99 22.25
CA LEU A 485 -23.71 -24.30 21.91
C LEU A 485 -24.51 -25.44 22.53
N MET A 486 -24.90 -25.32 23.77
CA MET A 486 -25.72 -26.31 24.49
C MET A 486 -27.15 -26.43 23.91
N ALA A 487 -27.77 -25.31 23.56
CA ALA A 487 -29.12 -25.28 23.02
C ALA A 487 -29.22 -25.95 21.63
N LEU A 488 -28.19 -25.84 20.79
CA LEU A 488 -28.17 -26.44 19.47
C LEU A 488 -27.86 -27.96 19.47
N GLY A 489 -27.32 -28.51 20.56
CA GLY A 489 -27.11 -29.93 20.73
C GLY A 489 -25.78 -30.47 20.18
N ALA A 490 -25.62 -31.79 20.28
CA ALA A 490 -24.31 -32.46 20.06
C ALA A 490 -24.10 -32.98 18.64
N TYR A 491 -25.07 -32.92 17.76
CA TYR A 491 -25.04 -33.54 16.45
C TYR A 491 -24.64 -32.53 15.39
N VAL A 492 -23.58 -32.79 14.66
CA VAL A 492 -22.94 -31.86 13.71
C VAL A 492 -22.96 -32.42 12.30
N VAL A 493 -23.18 -31.54 11.34
CA VAL A 493 -23.10 -31.81 9.90
C VAL A 493 -21.97 -30.98 9.32
N ALA A 494 -20.96 -31.63 8.75
CA ALA A 494 -19.92 -30.99 7.96
C ALA A 494 -20.23 -31.11 6.48
N GLY A 495 -19.76 -30.14 5.71
CA GLY A 495 -19.94 -30.20 4.27
C GLY A 495 -19.59 -28.90 3.57
N GLU A 496 -19.54 -28.95 2.25
CA GLU A 496 -19.19 -27.84 1.39
C GLU A 496 -20.45 -27.15 0.86
N ILE A 497 -20.48 -25.82 0.93
CA ILE A 497 -21.54 -25.02 0.32
C ILE A 497 -21.31 -24.98 -1.19
N LYS A 498 -22.29 -25.49 -1.96
CA LYS A 498 -22.20 -25.64 -3.41
C LYS A 498 -22.93 -24.56 -4.18
N HIS A 499 -24.02 -24.06 -3.62
CA HIS A 499 -24.84 -23.04 -4.25
C HIS A 499 -25.50 -22.18 -3.18
N TYR A 500 -25.64 -20.88 -3.45
CA TYR A 500 -26.44 -19.97 -2.66
C TYR A 500 -27.02 -18.85 -3.52
N ASN A 501 -28.24 -18.41 -3.19
CA ASN A 501 -28.87 -17.23 -3.74
C ASN A 501 -29.43 -16.41 -2.58
N TYR A 502 -29.03 -15.13 -2.50
CA TYR A 502 -29.39 -14.26 -1.36
C TYR A 502 -29.92 -12.89 -1.82
N GLU A 503 -30.28 -12.73 -3.09
CA GLU A 503 -30.55 -11.42 -3.75
C GLU A 503 -31.50 -10.49 -2.99
N LYS A 504 -32.33 -10.98 -2.07
CA LYS A 504 -33.31 -10.14 -1.38
C LYS A 504 -33.00 -9.82 0.09
N ILE A 505 -32.07 -10.51 0.76
CA ILE A 505 -31.95 -10.41 2.22
C ILE A 505 -30.98 -9.31 2.66
N LEU A 506 -29.98 -9.03 1.85
CA LEU A 506 -28.92 -8.05 2.14
C LEU A 506 -28.94 -6.87 1.16
N ASN A 507 -30.13 -6.48 0.70
CA ASN A 507 -30.33 -5.40 -0.28
C ASN A 507 -29.99 -4.03 0.34
N SER A 508 -28.73 -3.85 0.70
CA SER A 508 -28.18 -2.63 1.25
C SER A 508 -26.91 -2.27 0.51
N HIS A 509 -26.81 -1.01 0.10
CA HIS A 509 -25.58 -0.50 -0.54
C HIS A 509 -24.35 -0.53 0.39
N TYR A 510 -24.53 -0.75 1.68
CA TYR A 510 -23.43 -0.96 2.63
C TYR A 510 -22.88 -2.39 2.59
N PHE A 511 -23.59 -3.34 1.97
CA PHE A 511 -23.13 -4.71 1.89
C PHE A 511 -22.16 -4.88 0.72
N LEU A 512 -20.88 -5.04 1.04
CA LEU A 512 -19.81 -5.24 0.07
C LEU A 512 -19.11 -6.58 0.32
N THR A 513 -18.83 -7.30 -0.74
CA THR A 513 -18.02 -8.53 -0.68
C THR A 513 -16.53 -8.21 -0.63
N PRO A 514 -15.66 -9.17 -0.22
CA PRO A 514 -14.21 -9.02 -0.31
C PRO A 514 -13.72 -8.64 -1.72
N GLN A 515 -14.31 -9.19 -2.76
CA GLN A 515 -13.97 -8.84 -4.14
C GLN A 515 -14.28 -7.37 -4.45
N GLN A 516 -15.45 -6.89 -4.01
CA GLN A 516 -15.85 -5.49 -4.22
C GLN A 516 -14.96 -4.51 -3.45
N THR A 517 -14.65 -4.79 -2.18
CA THR A 517 -13.78 -3.91 -1.39
C THR A 517 -12.38 -3.86 -1.97
N ARG A 518 -11.80 -5.00 -2.37
CA ARG A 518 -10.50 -5.07 -3.03
C ARG A 518 -10.47 -4.29 -4.36
N MET A 519 -11.55 -4.39 -5.15
CA MET A 519 -11.72 -3.60 -6.37
C MET A 519 -11.77 -2.09 -6.05
N ILE A 520 -12.55 -1.68 -5.06
CA ILE A 520 -12.66 -0.27 -4.62
C ILE A 520 -11.28 0.24 -4.16
N PHE A 521 -10.54 -0.53 -3.36
CA PHE A 521 -9.21 -0.15 -2.90
C PHE A 521 -8.24 0.02 -4.08
N SER A 522 -8.28 -0.89 -5.05
CA SER A 522 -7.48 -0.79 -6.27
C SER A 522 -7.81 0.46 -7.09
N ILE A 523 -9.10 0.79 -7.25
CA ILE A 523 -9.53 1.98 -8.00
C ILE A 523 -9.11 3.26 -7.28
N LYS A 524 -9.21 3.28 -5.94
CA LYS A 524 -8.77 4.42 -5.10
C LYS A 524 -7.25 4.54 -4.98
N GLY A 525 -6.48 3.56 -5.46
CA GLY A 525 -5.02 3.51 -5.30
C GLY A 525 -4.57 3.24 -3.86
N TRP A 526 -5.41 2.59 -3.05
CA TRP A 526 -5.06 2.25 -1.69
C TRP A 526 -4.24 0.97 -1.64
N SER A 527 -3.10 1.02 -0.97
CA SER A 527 -2.21 -0.12 -0.72
C SER A 527 -2.04 -0.44 0.77
N ARG A 528 -2.34 0.54 1.65
CA ARG A 528 -2.28 0.40 3.11
C ARG A 528 -3.63 0.81 3.69
N ILE A 529 -4.40 -0.15 4.18
CA ILE A 529 -5.78 0.05 4.62
C ILE A 529 -5.94 -0.38 6.08
N VAL A 530 -6.42 0.53 6.92
CA VAL A 530 -6.82 0.24 8.30
C VAL A 530 -8.26 -0.22 8.33
N ALA A 531 -8.54 -1.30 9.04
CA ALA A 531 -9.91 -1.74 9.33
C ALA A 531 -10.32 -1.37 10.76
N PHE A 532 -11.55 -0.88 10.90
CA PHE A 532 -12.19 -0.61 12.18
C PHE A 532 -13.48 -1.42 12.35
N HIS A 533 -13.50 -2.23 13.39
CA HIS A 533 -14.65 -3.08 13.77
C HIS A 533 -15.44 -2.42 14.90
N THR A 534 -16.77 -2.41 14.80
CA THR A 534 -17.63 -1.83 15.83
C THR A 534 -19.01 -2.45 15.85
N ARG A 535 -19.69 -2.30 16.97
CA ARG A 535 -21.13 -2.61 17.15
C ARG A 535 -21.92 -1.45 17.75
N ASN A 536 -21.30 -0.29 17.87
CA ASN A 536 -21.85 0.91 18.48
C ASN A 536 -21.86 2.07 17.48
N VAL A 537 -22.65 3.09 17.76
CA VAL A 537 -22.59 4.36 17.04
C VAL A 537 -21.24 5.05 17.26
N PRO A 538 -20.76 5.89 16.30
CA PRO A 538 -19.48 6.56 16.41
C PRO A 538 -19.46 7.58 17.56
N HIS A 539 -18.37 7.58 18.31
CA HIS A 539 -18.12 8.54 19.39
C HIS A 539 -16.64 9.01 19.34
N LYS A 540 -16.29 10.01 20.18
CA LYS A 540 -14.98 10.65 20.13
C LYS A 540 -13.78 9.71 20.35
N ALA A 541 -13.97 8.64 21.15
CA ALA A 541 -12.92 7.63 21.28
C ALA A 541 -12.72 6.83 19.98
N HIS A 542 -13.81 6.46 19.29
CA HIS A 542 -13.71 5.81 17.97
C HIS A 542 -13.03 6.73 16.95
N GLU A 543 -13.39 8.03 16.91
CA GLU A 543 -12.73 9.01 16.06
C GLU A 543 -11.23 9.07 16.31
N TYR A 544 -10.83 9.10 17.58
CA TYR A 544 -9.42 9.11 17.97
C TYR A 544 -8.68 7.86 17.51
N LEU A 545 -9.25 6.67 17.79
CA LEU A 545 -8.66 5.39 17.40
C LEU A 545 -8.42 5.31 15.88
N MET A 546 -9.44 5.66 15.08
CA MET A 546 -9.35 5.61 13.62
C MET A 546 -8.28 6.57 13.07
N LYS A 547 -8.28 7.83 13.55
CA LYS A 547 -7.29 8.83 13.11
C LYS A 547 -5.87 8.45 13.51
N GLN A 548 -5.67 8.03 14.75
CA GLN A 548 -4.36 7.62 15.23
C GLN A 548 -3.85 6.35 14.56
N ALA A 549 -4.73 5.39 14.27
CA ALA A 549 -4.35 4.19 13.54
C ALA A 549 -3.88 4.53 12.12
N MET A 550 -4.61 5.39 11.40
CA MET A 550 -4.20 5.83 10.07
C MET A 550 -2.85 6.58 10.10
N GLU A 551 -2.64 7.43 11.10
CA GLU A 551 -1.39 8.18 11.27
C GLU A 551 -0.22 7.25 11.62
N ARG A 552 -0.39 6.32 12.58
CA ARG A 552 0.65 5.37 13.01
C ARG A 552 1.09 4.42 11.90
N THR A 553 0.17 4.06 11.02
CA THR A 553 0.41 3.08 9.94
C THR A 553 0.66 3.72 8.59
N ASN A 554 0.67 5.05 8.49
CA ASN A 554 0.74 5.80 7.23
C ASN A 554 -0.27 5.27 6.18
N ALA A 555 -1.49 4.91 6.64
CA ALA A 555 -2.48 4.27 5.79
C ALA A 555 -3.07 5.25 4.76
N ASP A 556 -3.41 4.71 3.59
CA ASP A 556 -4.07 5.44 2.50
C ASP A 556 -5.58 5.50 2.68
N GLY A 557 -6.13 4.47 3.34
CA GLY A 557 -7.57 4.30 3.48
C GLY A 557 -8.02 3.68 4.80
N LEU A 558 -9.29 3.91 5.10
CA LEU A 558 -9.96 3.37 6.27
C LEU A 558 -11.22 2.61 5.83
N LEU A 559 -11.34 1.36 6.28
CA LEU A 559 -12.55 0.56 6.16
C LEU A 559 -13.26 0.51 7.51
N ILE A 560 -14.45 1.08 7.60
CA ILE A 560 -15.31 1.02 8.78
C ILE A 560 -16.32 -0.10 8.58
N GLN A 561 -16.30 -1.10 9.48
CA GLN A 561 -17.18 -2.28 9.37
C GLN A 561 -18.01 -2.51 10.64
N PRO A 562 -19.20 -1.92 10.72
CA PRO A 562 -20.15 -2.24 11.77
C PRO A 562 -20.71 -3.67 11.64
N VAL A 563 -20.86 -4.35 12.78
CA VAL A 563 -21.58 -5.63 12.86
C VAL A 563 -23.08 -5.38 12.78
N VAL A 564 -23.76 -6.02 11.84
CA VAL A 564 -25.20 -5.79 11.59
C VAL A 564 -26.08 -7.04 11.74
N GLY A 565 -25.54 -8.15 12.24
CA GLY A 565 -26.35 -9.35 12.54
C GLY A 565 -27.17 -9.21 13.84
N PRO A 566 -27.78 -10.32 14.32
CA PRO A 566 -28.59 -10.35 15.51
C PRO A 566 -27.93 -9.72 16.72
N LYS A 567 -28.68 -8.93 17.46
CA LYS A 567 -28.22 -8.14 18.60
C LYS A 567 -29.06 -8.39 19.82
N LYS A 568 -28.53 -8.07 20.99
CA LYS A 568 -29.23 -8.18 22.24
C LYS A 568 -30.21 -7.02 22.43
N LYS A 569 -31.26 -7.26 23.19
CA LYS A 569 -32.17 -6.22 23.67
C LYS A 569 -31.39 -5.04 24.27
N GLY A 570 -31.72 -3.83 23.82
CA GLY A 570 -31.07 -2.60 24.22
C GLY A 570 -29.79 -2.26 23.47
N ASP A 571 -29.28 -3.07 22.53
CA ASP A 571 -28.22 -2.69 21.63
C ASP A 571 -28.77 -1.76 20.53
N PHE A 572 -27.87 -0.96 19.91
CA PHE A 572 -28.26 -0.11 18.78
C PHE A 572 -28.66 -0.96 17.56
N VAL A 573 -29.78 -0.63 16.92
CA VAL A 573 -30.18 -1.27 15.65
C VAL A 573 -29.19 -0.94 14.54
N ALA A 574 -29.13 -1.77 13.49
CA ALA A 574 -28.20 -1.62 12.38
C ALA A 574 -28.35 -0.26 11.69
N GLU A 575 -29.59 0.17 11.42
CA GLU A 575 -29.90 1.42 10.74
C GLU A 575 -29.44 2.65 11.52
N ALA A 576 -29.53 2.63 12.85
CA ALA A 576 -29.04 3.71 13.69
C ALA A 576 -27.51 3.79 13.64
N ILE A 577 -26.82 2.65 13.65
CA ILE A 577 -25.36 2.60 13.53
C ILE A 577 -24.91 3.10 12.16
N LEU A 578 -25.50 2.58 11.08
CA LEU A 578 -25.10 2.92 9.71
C LEU A 578 -25.35 4.39 9.40
N GLY A 579 -26.54 4.92 9.69
CA GLY A 579 -26.82 6.35 9.48
C GLY A 579 -25.94 7.28 10.32
N ALA A 580 -25.60 6.87 11.56
CA ALA A 580 -24.65 7.62 12.36
C ALA A 580 -23.23 7.61 11.79
N TYR A 581 -22.79 6.50 11.16
CA TYR A 581 -21.48 6.44 10.49
C TYR A 581 -21.46 7.20 9.17
N ASP A 582 -22.54 7.29 8.40
CA ASP A 582 -22.62 8.14 7.22
C ASP A 582 -22.36 9.61 7.59
N ILE A 583 -23.09 10.12 8.58
CA ILE A 583 -22.93 11.48 9.11
C ILE A 583 -21.49 11.70 9.64
N PHE A 584 -20.94 10.69 10.31
CA PHE A 584 -19.57 10.73 10.80
C PHE A 584 -18.55 10.83 9.68
N ILE A 585 -18.67 10.00 8.64
CA ILE A 585 -17.76 9.97 7.50
C ILE A 585 -17.80 11.30 6.76
N GLU A 586 -18.99 11.80 6.42
CA GLU A 586 -19.15 13.09 5.74
C GLU A 586 -18.50 14.25 6.51
N SER A 587 -18.66 14.27 7.82
CA SER A 587 -18.21 15.39 8.66
C SER A 587 -16.77 15.27 9.18
N CYS A 588 -16.16 14.08 9.14
CA CYS A 588 -14.93 13.81 9.88
C CYS A 588 -13.85 13.05 9.12
N LEU A 589 -14.23 12.11 8.26
CA LEU A 589 -13.35 11.21 7.51
C LEU A 589 -13.88 10.96 6.09
N PRO A 590 -14.01 11.99 5.24
CA PRO A 590 -14.74 11.93 3.97
C PRO A 590 -14.17 10.95 2.94
N GLY A 591 -13.04 10.34 3.21
CA GLY A 591 -12.45 9.32 2.34
C GLY A 591 -12.71 7.88 2.78
N ALA A 592 -13.24 7.64 4.01
CA ALA A 592 -13.43 6.31 4.53
C ALA A 592 -14.50 5.52 3.76
N LEU A 593 -14.33 4.19 3.68
CA LEU A 593 -15.33 3.28 3.13
C LEU A 593 -16.14 2.66 4.26
N LEU A 594 -17.46 2.78 4.19
CA LEU A 594 -18.40 2.10 5.09
C LEU A 594 -18.90 0.81 4.45
N CYS A 595 -18.74 -0.31 5.16
CA CYS A 595 -19.16 -1.61 4.70
C CYS A 595 -19.66 -2.42 5.90
N THR A 596 -20.79 -3.11 5.77
CA THR A 596 -21.31 -3.96 6.84
C THR A 596 -20.49 -5.23 7.03
N PHE A 597 -20.43 -5.71 8.27
CA PHE A 597 -19.99 -7.06 8.58
C PHE A 597 -21.20 -7.85 9.08
N SER A 598 -21.81 -8.60 8.17
CA SER A 598 -23.05 -9.34 8.40
C SER A 598 -22.77 -10.63 9.17
N THR A 599 -22.50 -10.50 10.46
CA THR A 599 -22.20 -11.59 11.39
C THR A 599 -22.75 -11.28 12.77
N TYR A 600 -22.56 -12.17 13.71
CA TYR A 600 -22.99 -12.02 15.10
C TYR A 600 -21.81 -12.15 16.05
N SER A 601 -21.94 -11.63 17.28
CA SER A 601 -20.93 -11.79 18.33
C SER A 601 -20.95 -13.20 18.89
N ARG A 602 -19.79 -13.87 18.84
CA ARG A 602 -19.62 -15.23 19.37
C ARG A 602 -19.15 -15.24 20.82
N TYR A 603 -18.77 -14.06 21.34
CA TYR A 603 -18.28 -13.87 22.71
C TYR A 603 -17.05 -14.73 23.05
N SER A 604 -16.18 -14.97 22.08
CA SER A 604 -15.03 -15.88 22.17
C SER A 604 -13.72 -15.21 22.57
N GLY A 605 -13.77 -13.94 22.99
CA GLY A 605 -12.61 -13.18 23.46
C GLY A 605 -11.45 -13.13 22.44
N PRO A 606 -10.21 -13.50 22.85
CA PRO A 606 -9.05 -13.44 21.97
C PRO A 606 -9.17 -14.26 20.67
N ARG A 607 -9.89 -15.40 20.70
CA ARG A 607 -10.15 -16.18 19.49
C ARG A 607 -10.94 -15.39 18.45
N GLU A 608 -11.95 -14.64 18.90
CA GLU A 608 -12.78 -13.81 18.03
C GLU A 608 -12.01 -12.59 17.51
N ALA A 609 -11.07 -12.05 18.29
CA ALA A 609 -10.22 -10.96 17.83
C ALA A 609 -9.36 -11.38 16.62
N VAL A 610 -8.71 -12.55 16.70
CA VAL A 610 -7.91 -13.10 15.58
C VAL A 610 -8.80 -13.44 14.38
N PHE A 611 -9.93 -14.12 14.60
CA PHE A 611 -10.90 -14.41 13.53
C PHE A 611 -11.35 -13.14 12.81
N THR A 612 -11.65 -12.09 13.56
CA THR A 612 -12.06 -10.81 13.00
C THR A 612 -10.97 -10.17 12.17
N ALA A 613 -9.71 -10.29 12.59
CA ALA A 613 -8.53 -9.83 11.83
C ALA A 613 -8.39 -10.60 10.50
N LEU A 614 -8.53 -11.93 10.52
CA LEU A 614 -8.48 -12.76 9.31
C LEU A 614 -9.59 -12.39 8.31
N CYS A 615 -10.82 -12.14 8.80
CA CYS A 615 -11.88 -11.63 7.94
C CYS A 615 -11.50 -10.29 7.28
N ARG A 616 -10.87 -9.35 8.01
CA ARG A 616 -10.44 -8.06 7.45
C ARG A 616 -9.32 -8.21 6.42
N LYS A 617 -8.40 -9.13 6.66
CA LYS A 617 -7.42 -9.53 5.64
C LYS A 617 -8.12 -9.99 4.34
N ASN A 618 -9.17 -10.79 4.45
CA ASN A 618 -9.95 -11.24 3.30
C ASN A 618 -10.61 -10.08 2.56
N TYR A 619 -11.11 -9.07 3.26
CA TYR A 619 -11.58 -7.82 2.65
C TYR A 619 -10.47 -6.97 1.99
N GLY A 620 -9.18 -7.31 2.18
CA GLY A 620 -8.03 -6.62 1.59
C GLY A 620 -7.39 -5.59 2.53
N CYS A 621 -7.74 -5.57 3.81
CA CYS A 621 -7.11 -4.65 4.77
C CYS A 621 -5.72 -5.14 5.17
N THR A 622 -4.80 -4.19 5.32
CA THR A 622 -3.41 -4.44 5.73
C THR A 622 -3.21 -4.33 7.24
N HIS A 623 -4.07 -3.54 7.90
CA HIS A 623 -4.00 -3.26 9.34
C HIS A 623 -5.37 -3.39 9.98
N PHE A 624 -5.40 -3.83 11.23
CA PHE A 624 -6.63 -3.98 11.99
C PHE A 624 -6.50 -3.39 13.39
N ILE A 625 -7.45 -2.55 13.79
CA ILE A 625 -7.50 -1.96 15.14
C ILE A 625 -8.07 -2.98 16.12
N VAL A 626 -7.29 -3.32 17.15
CA VAL A 626 -7.72 -4.17 18.26
C VAL A 626 -7.68 -3.36 19.55
N GLY A 627 -8.85 -3.16 20.14
CA GLY A 627 -8.98 -2.58 21.48
C GLY A 627 -8.71 -3.62 22.56
N ARG A 628 -8.47 -3.15 23.79
CA ARG A 628 -8.17 -4.02 24.93
C ARG A 628 -9.26 -5.08 25.19
N ASP A 629 -10.54 -4.70 25.09
CA ASP A 629 -11.70 -5.53 25.42
C ASP A 629 -12.46 -5.96 24.14
N HIS A 630 -11.73 -6.41 23.12
CA HIS A 630 -12.34 -6.82 21.85
C HIS A 630 -13.18 -8.08 22.04
N THR A 631 -14.51 -7.98 21.76
CA THR A 631 -15.50 -9.08 21.83
C THR A 631 -15.56 -9.86 23.15
N GLY A 632 -15.12 -9.27 24.25
CA GLY A 632 -15.25 -9.85 25.58
C GLY A 632 -16.69 -9.80 26.10
N VAL A 633 -17.04 -10.73 27.02
CA VAL A 633 -18.29 -10.74 27.74
C VAL A 633 -18.05 -10.92 29.25
N GLY A 634 -18.63 -10.08 30.08
CA GLY A 634 -18.45 -10.10 31.52
C GLY A 634 -16.96 -10.13 31.92
N ASP A 635 -16.63 -11.03 32.85
CA ASP A 635 -15.30 -11.16 33.42
C ASP A 635 -14.52 -12.39 32.90
N TYR A 636 -15.10 -13.14 31.96
CA TYR A 636 -14.56 -14.44 31.51
C TYR A 636 -13.14 -14.35 30.89
N TYR A 637 -12.80 -13.22 30.25
CA TYR A 637 -11.53 -13.05 29.55
C TYR A 637 -10.59 -12.00 30.18
N LYS A 638 -10.89 -11.51 31.40
CA LYS A 638 -10.11 -10.43 32.04
C LYS A 638 -8.63 -10.75 32.25
N GLN A 639 -8.29 -12.02 32.34
CA GLN A 639 -6.91 -12.49 32.58
C GLN A 639 -6.17 -12.84 31.28
N ILE A 640 -6.83 -12.82 30.14
CA ILE A 640 -6.24 -13.20 28.86
C ILE A 640 -6.17 -11.96 27.97
N SER A 641 -4.93 -11.52 27.67
CA SER A 641 -4.69 -10.43 26.75
C SER A 641 -4.95 -10.88 25.31
N ASN A 642 -5.60 -10.03 24.50
CA ASN A 642 -5.70 -10.27 23.05
C ASN A 642 -4.31 -10.41 22.41
N ASN A 643 -3.32 -9.65 22.88
CA ASN A 643 -1.96 -9.64 22.34
C ASN A 643 -1.29 -11.02 22.47
N GLU A 644 -1.49 -11.72 23.59
CA GLU A 644 -0.86 -13.03 23.82
C GLU A 644 -1.20 -14.06 22.75
N LEU A 645 -2.44 -14.06 22.26
CA LEU A 645 -2.85 -15.00 21.20
C LEU A 645 -2.25 -14.59 19.84
N PHE A 646 -2.24 -13.30 19.51
CA PHE A 646 -1.58 -12.83 18.28
C PHE A 646 -0.08 -13.12 18.29
N ASP A 647 0.60 -12.86 19.42
CA ASP A 647 2.04 -13.14 19.58
C ASP A 647 2.34 -14.64 19.42
N LYS A 648 1.49 -15.50 19.99
CA LYS A 648 1.61 -16.96 19.87
C LYS A 648 1.43 -17.45 18.42
N LEU A 649 0.55 -16.81 17.65
CA LEU A 649 0.27 -17.21 16.27
C LEU A 649 1.28 -16.65 15.27
N GLY A 650 1.99 -15.58 15.62
CA GLY A 650 2.95 -14.91 14.75
C GLY A 650 2.30 -14.14 13.61
N ASP A 651 2.96 -14.08 12.47
CA ASP A 651 2.45 -13.36 11.30
C ASP A 651 1.24 -14.09 10.68
N ILE A 652 0.09 -13.45 10.75
CA ILE A 652 -1.16 -13.90 10.14
C ILE A 652 -1.47 -13.18 8.81
N GLY A 653 -0.54 -12.33 8.32
CA GLY A 653 -0.67 -11.57 7.08
C GLY A 653 -1.57 -10.33 7.17
N ILE A 654 -1.81 -9.82 8.37
CA ILE A 654 -2.43 -8.53 8.66
C ILE A 654 -1.81 -7.97 9.94
N GLU A 655 -1.39 -6.71 9.92
CA GLU A 655 -0.78 -6.04 11.06
C GLU A 655 -1.83 -5.59 12.07
N ILE A 656 -1.54 -5.76 13.36
CA ILE A 656 -2.46 -5.39 14.42
C ILE A 656 -2.04 -4.06 15.05
N VAL A 657 -2.95 -3.10 15.05
CA VAL A 657 -2.75 -1.79 15.67
C VAL A 657 -3.42 -1.81 17.06
N TYR A 658 -2.59 -1.96 18.07
CA TYR A 658 -3.05 -1.98 19.45
C TYR A 658 -3.22 -0.59 20.02
N PHE A 659 -4.24 -0.45 20.85
CA PHE A 659 -4.49 0.75 21.63
C PHE A 659 -4.80 0.41 23.09
N ASP A 660 -4.21 1.19 23.95
CA ASP A 660 -4.62 1.22 25.36
C ASP A 660 -5.97 1.94 25.54
N LYS A 661 -6.42 2.02 26.77
CA LYS A 661 -7.70 2.64 27.05
C LYS A 661 -7.69 4.13 26.66
N VAL A 662 -8.57 4.51 25.75
CA VAL A 662 -8.72 5.89 25.29
C VAL A 662 -9.81 6.61 26.12
N GLY A 663 -9.55 7.86 26.47
CA GLY A 663 -10.51 8.71 27.19
C GLY A 663 -10.25 10.19 26.99
N TYR A 664 -11.16 11.02 27.49
CA TYR A 664 -11.04 12.48 27.43
C TYR A 664 -10.27 13.00 28.64
N SER A 665 -9.14 13.66 28.42
CA SER A 665 -8.40 14.38 29.45
C SER A 665 -9.00 15.75 29.68
N LYS A 666 -9.42 16.03 30.91
CA LYS A 666 -10.01 17.33 31.29
C LYS A 666 -8.96 18.43 31.30
N SER A 667 -7.74 18.12 31.72
CA SER A 667 -6.63 19.08 31.78
C SER A 667 -6.13 19.44 30.38
N LEU A 668 -5.97 18.46 29.49
CA LEU A 668 -5.51 18.66 28.11
C LEU A 668 -6.63 19.04 27.14
N ARG A 669 -7.89 18.94 27.55
CA ARG A 669 -9.10 19.18 26.73
C ARG A 669 -9.11 18.43 25.39
N LYS A 670 -8.55 17.21 25.36
CA LYS A 670 -8.49 16.35 24.17
C LYS A 670 -8.58 14.88 24.52
N MET A 671 -8.85 14.07 23.50
CA MET A 671 -8.76 12.61 23.62
C MET A 671 -7.30 12.20 23.78
N VAL A 672 -7.05 11.26 24.67
CA VAL A 672 -5.72 10.70 24.93
C VAL A 672 -5.82 9.19 25.16
N GLU A 673 -4.75 8.50 24.84
CA GLU A 673 -4.53 7.13 25.23
C GLU A 673 -3.95 7.08 26.64
N LYS A 674 -4.42 6.17 27.50
CA LYS A 674 -3.86 6.01 28.84
C LYS A 674 -2.53 5.27 28.75
N ASP A 675 -1.47 5.94 29.08
CA ASP A 675 -0.19 5.30 29.31
C ASP A 675 -0.28 4.47 30.60
N GLY A 676 -0.08 3.15 30.52
CA GLY A 676 -0.32 2.18 31.59
C GLY A 676 0.47 2.44 32.89
N GLN A 677 1.39 3.40 32.94
CA GLN A 677 2.25 3.72 34.08
C GLN A 677 1.83 5.00 34.86
N LYS A 678 0.89 5.80 34.37
CA LYS A 678 0.42 7.01 35.07
C LYS A 678 -1.05 6.88 35.44
N GLN A 679 -1.32 6.72 36.74
CA GLN A 679 -2.63 7.00 37.32
C GLN A 679 -2.98 8.48 37.06
N ASN A 680 -3.69 8.76 35.98
CA ASN A 680 -4.27 10.08 35.75
C ASN A 680 -5.75 9.99 36.05
N ASP A 681 -6.17 10.42 37.25
CA ASP A 681 -7.57 10.58 37.67
C ASP A 681 -8.34 11.59 36.79
N ASP A 682 -7.67 12.28 35.91
CA ASP A 682 -8.18 13.31 35.00
C ASP A 682 -8.82 12.74 33.71
N ILE A 683 -8.66 11.44 33.41
CA ILE A 683 -9.14 10.86 32.16
C ILE A 683 -10.53 10.23 32.32
N GLU A 684 -11.51 10.83 31.66
CA GLU A 684 -12.89 10.34 31.63
C GLU A 684 -13.08 9.33 30.48
N SER A 685 -13.51 8.11 30.85
CA SER A 685 -13.75 7.04 29.86
C SER A 685 -15.06 7.27 29.09
N ILE A 686 -15.01 7.09 27.78
CA ILE A 686 -16.17 7.12 26.88
C ILE A 686 -16.47 5.68 26.47
N SER A 687 -17.76 5.30 26.51
CA SER A 687 -18.20 3.97 26.05
C SER A 687 -19.60 4.04 25.43
N GLY A 688 -19.88 3.12 24.52
CA GLY A 688 -21.22 2.95 23.92
C GLY A 688 -22.32 2.76 24.97
N THR A 689 -22.01 2.08 26.09
CA THR A 689 -22.97 1.89 27.21
C THR A 689 -23.36 3.23 27.84
N LYS A 690 -22.41 4.11 28.13
CA LYS A 690 -22.72 5.43 28.70
C LYS A 690 -23.58 6.28 27.76
N ILE A 691 -23.33 6.18 26.45
CA ILE A 691 -24.12 6.90 25.44
C ILE A 691 -25.52 6.33 25.38
N ARG A 692 -25.68 5.02 25.41
CA ARG A 692 -26.95 4.31 25.41
C ARG A 692 -27.79 4.69 26.64
N ASP A 693 -27.19 4.57 27.82
CA ASP A 693 -27.87 4.90 29.08
C ASP A 693 -28.32 6.36 29.13
N ALA A 694 -27.52 7.27 28.63
CA ALA A 694 -27.87 8.67 28.58
C ALA A 694 -29.01 8.95 27.58
N LEU A 695 -29.03 8.32 26.40
CA LEU A 695 -30.13 8.43 25.43
C LEU A 695 -31.43 7.87 26.02
N LEU A 696 -31.40 6.68 26.61
CA LEU A 696 -32.58 6.03 27.21
C LEU A 696 -33.17 6.85 28.38
N ASN A 697 -32.34 7.53 29.16
CA ASN A 697 -32.79 8.34 30.29
C ASN A 697 -33.03 9.82 29.95
N GLY A 698 -32.94 10.21 28.66
CA GLY A 698 -33.10 11.60 28.24
C GLY A 698 -32.00 12.56 28.73
N ASN A 699 -30.85 12.03 29.18
CA ASN A 699 -29.75 12.82 29.72
C ASN A 699 -28.96 13.52 28.60
N THR A 700 -28.40 14.71 28.92
CA THR A 700 -27.52 15.43 28.00
C THR A 700 -26.15 14.77 27.95
N ILE A 701 -25.70 14.43 26.75
CA ILE A 701 -24.36 13.91 26.51
C ILE A 701 -23.43 15.07 26.07
N PRO A 702 -22.29 15.25 26.72
CA PRO A 702 -21.34 16.29 26.31
C PRO A 702 -20.84 16.10 24.86
N ASN A 703 -20.62 17.21 24.14
CA ASN A 703 -20.01 17.20 22.80
C ASN A 703 -18.57 16.66 22.79
N THR A 704 -17.94 16.55 23.97
CA THR A 704 -16.66 15.88 24.18
C THR A 704 -16.74 14.36 24.04
N PHE A 705 -17.95 13.76 24.10
CA PHE A 705 -18.17 12.32 24.00
C PHE A 705 -18.67 11.92 22.61
N ILE A 706 -19.63 12.66 22.08
CA ILE A 706 -20.24 12.39 20.77
C ILE A 706 -20.43 13.71 20.03
N ARG A 707 -20.35 13.70 18.72
CA ARG A 707 -20.58 14.88 17.88
C ARG A 707 -22.05 15.28 17.91
N LYS A 708 -22.32 16.60 17.89
CA LYS A 708 -23.67 17.14 17.97
C LYS A 708 -24.57 16.61 16.83
N ASN A 709 -24.08 16.61 15.59
CA ASN A 709 -24.84 16.14 14.42
C ASN A 709 -25.25 14.65 14.53
N ILE A 710 -24.39 13.81 15.10
CA ILE A 710 -24.73 12.40 15.36
C ILE A 710 -25.77 12.27 16.47
N MET A 711 -25.65 13.08 17.52
CA MET A 711 -26.61 13.09 18.60
C MET A 711 -27.99 13.57 18.13
N ASP A 712 -28.02 14.64 17.33
CA ASP A 712 -29.26 15.18 16.76
C ASP A 712 -29.95 14.10 15.88
N PHE A 713 -29.20 13.41 15.02
CA PHE A 713 -29.73 12.30 14.22
C PHE A 713 -30.34 11.17 15.07
N LEU A 714 -29.67 10.76 16.16
CA LEU A 714 -30.20 9.69 17.04
C LEU A 714 -31.49 10.14 17.76
N LYS A 715 -31.57 11.40 18.19
CA LYS A 715 -32.75 11.97 18.78
C LYS A 715 -33.90 12.10 17.77
N ASP A 716 -33.65 12.60 16.58
CA ASP A 716 -34.66 12.71 15.52
C ASP A 716 -35.25 11.34 15.15
N ARG A 717 -34.41 10.28 15.17
CA ARG A 717 -34.93 8.91 14.99
C ARG A 717 -35.86 8.47 16.12
N MET A 718 -35.47 8.75 17.36
CA MET A 718 -36.32 8.40 18.54
C MET A 718 -37.66 9.16 18.49
N ASP A 719 -37.63 10.44 18.10
CA ASP A 719 -38.82 11.29 18.01
C ASP A 719 -39.75 10.91 16.84
N SER A 720 -39.19 10.22 15.82
CA SER A 720 -39.90 9.81 14.59
C SER A 720 -40.41 8.36 14.63
N ASP A 721 -40.49 7.73 15.77
CA ASP A 721 -40.87 6.30 15.99
C ASP A 721 -39.97 5.31 15.20
N ASN A 722 -38.76 5.75 14.77
CA ASN A 722 -37.78 4.88 14.16
C ASN A 722 -36.90 4.26 15.26
N PRO A 723 -36.78 2.93 15.33
CA PRO A 723 -36.06 2.32 16.45
C PRO A 723 -34.58 2.72 16.44
N VAL A 724 -34.05 3.09 17.59
CA VAL A 724 -32.63 3.31 17.85
C VAL A 724 -32.02 2.11 18.55
N PHE A 725 -32.82 1.41 19.34
CA PHE A 725 -32.42 0.25 20.10
C PHE A 725 -33.28 -0.97 19.75
N VAL A 726 -32.69 -2.16 19.92
CA VAL A 726 -33.38 -3.44 19.82
C VAL A 726 -34.31 -3.58 21.01
N GLU A 727 -35.61 -3.87 20.78
CA GLU A 727 -36.64 -4.03 21.79
C GLU A 727 -36.54 -5.34 22.59
#